data_919fe4d9798570da102d3115982df1d2
#
_entry.id   919fe4d9798570da102d3115982df1d2
#
_cell.length_a   1.000
_cell.length_b   1.000
_cell.length_c   1.000
_cell.angle_alpha   90.00
_cell.angle_beta   90.00
_cell.angle_gamma   90.00
#
_symmetry.space_group_name_H-M   'P 1'
#
loop_
_entity.id
_entity.type
_entity.pdbx_description
1 polymer ?
#
loop_
_entity_poly.entity_id
_entity_poly.type
_entity_poly.pdbx_seq_one_letter_code
_entity_poly.pdbx_strand_id
1 'polypeptide(L)'
;MKTGISVLTRSMALMAMLFIGVLPISVMAQSILEGRVTDQQGKPVEVAQIVVNKSLSTITDKNGRFAINGVPSGEVEYYVNCLGYKEQRGVVAIKGKRTQLDIRLSRLALNLAGVTVTAKQQAMGSKSLIDQQAVRHIQPKSVSDLMQLVPGSLTSNPSLNDLGQATVREISSNDNNAMGTAVIIDGTPISNDANLQAIAPTMHGKNSAPNATDMNNQTTAGRGADLRTISADNIESMEVIRGIPSVEYGNLTSGVVIVKTKSGRSPLEAKLKADPYSKLLWAGKGFSLGNGTMNVGLDWSQSYADTRRHYKGYDRITATMGYSTIWGQGSKRPVTFNLNGSFYSNVNNYKHDPQMTELQLEYKNRNVGGRLSAHGHAQLAGAFLTGLDYDVSGQISRTVDDHRDYVPSPDGVISNSMVSGEFPAAILNKAYYSNYRIEGIPLNVFAQVKVNKYIKLGHKNDFTNVKAGVEYRLDDNRGEGLTFDMAAPPKAGSAQSYRPRSYQDIPALHNLSFFLSDVSKLKMGAGKSWQFDAGVRLSNLFLDKEKSGQSGIFVVEPRANTEFTFLTKENNNFFDQLSISGGFGISNKMPSLFYLYPDNAYFDNVSFSALGTDGSRLAVMTTTVVDNTVNPELKPARSTKWEIGLNARIGRMKGYVNFFKELHRNEFGYQSEFIPLTYTKYSIETGASQLAYNNGKVTYVNQQGELKTAATSTGYEIQTWGRPNNNQRSDKYGIEYSWDFGQWDAIKTSLVVDGAWFHIKRKNTKDYLSYVQYGYDCIPVMPAGTGTVSDRINSNFRFVTHIPVVSMVFTTTVQVVWYENTRSIYEDNDGNNLYTLSDDGTRYMVAPLYFYDIKDIKDIKDIKSIDWDPDFASNPRYKQMVHQYMLYAFKNDRVNPWALINFRFTKELGNHAEVSFMANNFLAMSKYHKNKYSTSMRQLYPDSYFGAELKLKF
;
A
#
# COMPACT_ATOMS: atom_id res chain seq x y z
N MET A 1 31.36 -5.30 -8.21
CA MET A 1 31.79 -3.96 -7.71
C MET A 1 32.49 -3.09 -8.75
N LYS A 2 33.47 -3.55 -9.53
CA LYS A 2 34.19 -2.71 -10.53
C LYS A 2 33.34 -2.23 -11.70
N THR A 3 32.37 -2.98 -12.19
CA THR A 3 31.49 -2.59 -13.30
C THR A 3 30.40 -1.59 -12.89
N GLY A 4 29.90 -1.66 -11.64
CA GLY A 4 28.92 -0.69 -11.13
C GLY A 4 29.48 0.71 -10.92
N ILE A 5 30.76 0.80 -10.51
CA ILE A 5 31.44 2.10 -10.30
C ILE A 5 31.66 2.83 -11.62
N SER A 6 31.93 2.10 -12.72
CA SER A 6 32.15 2.73 -14.04
C SER A 6 30.89 3.33 -14.65
N VAL A 7 29.72 2.74 -14.36
CA VAL A 7 28.43 3.30 -14.80
C VAL A 7 28.06 4.51 -13.94
N LEU A 8 28.32 4.43 -12.62
CA LEU A 8 28.10 5.56 -11.70
C LEU A 8 28.94 6.79 -12.08
N THR A 9 30.23 6.58 -12.39
CA THR A 9 31.12 7.69 -12.80
C THR A 9 30.75 8.30 -14.15
N ARG A 10 30.24 7.51 -15.11
CA ARG A 10 29.75 8.03 -16.38
C ARG A 10 28.44 8.79 -16.23
N SER A 11 27.52 8.32 -15.39
CA SER A 11 26.26 9.02 -15.08
C SER A 11 26.49 10.31 -14.30
N MET A 12 27.43 10.32 -13.35
CA MET A 12 27.82 11.53 -12.63
C MET A 12 28.52 12.57 -13.55
N ALA A 13 29.32 12.13 -14.50
CA ALA A 13 29.96 13.02 -15.48
C ALA A 13 28.93 13.63 -16.44
N LEU A 14 27.93 12.90 -16.89
CA LEU A 14 26.83 13.40 -17.71
C LEU A 14 25.95 14.40 -16.95
N MET A 15 25.64 14.13 -15.66
CA MET A 15 24.95 15.09 -14.80
C MET A 15 25.75 16.33 -14.50
N ALA A 16 27.05 16.21 -14.29
CA ALA A 16 27.94 17.37 -14.09
C ALA A 16 28.01 18.25 -15.33
N MET A 17 28.01 17.68 -16.54
CA MET A 17 27.98 18.44 -17.78
C MET A 17 26.64 19.16 -18.04
N LEU A 18 25.52 18.59 -17.66
CA LEU A 18 24.22 19.26 -17.69
C LEU A 18 24.12 20.44 -16.70
N PHE A 19 24.83 20.34 -15.56
CA PHE A 19 24.87 21.40 -14.55
C PHE A 19 25.71 22.63 -14.92
N ILE A 20 26.68 22.48 -15.81
CA ILE A 20 27.61 23.55 -16.18
C ILE A 20 27.05 24.45 -17.31
N GLY A 21 26.04 24.00 -18.04
CA GLY A 21 25.54 24.66 -19.27
C GLY A 21 24.48 25.74 -19.09
N VAL A 22 23.92 26.01 -17.90
CA VAL A 22 22.75 26.90 -17.75
C VAL A 22 22.92 27.88 -16.58
N LEU A 23 23.93 28.72 -16.55
CA LEU A 23 24.04 29.79 -15.55
C LEU A 23 24.38 31.17 -16.14
N PRO A 24 23.41 32.10 -16.25
CA PRO A 24 23.69 33.51 -16.15
C PRO A 24 23.79 33.92 -14.67
N ILE A 25 24.94 34.40 -14.26
CA ILE A 25 25.21 34.92 -12.92
C ILE A 25 24.56 36.30 -12.80
N SER A 26 23.40 36.38 -12.14
CA SER A 26 22.81 37.65 -11.71
C SER A 26 22.95 37.76 -10.21
N VAL A 27 23.82 38.62 -9.72
CA VAL A 27 23.90 38.98 -8.31
C VAL A 27 22.71 39.87 -7.96
N MET A 28 21.73 39.32 -7.24
CA MET A 28 20.55 40.03 -6.75
C MET A 28 20.69 40.34 -5.26
N ALA A 29 20.27 41.54 -4.85
CA ALA A 29 20.21 41.97 -3.46
C ALA A 29 19.23 41.06 -2.69
N GLN A 30 19.73 40.34 -1.69
CA GLN A 30 18.91 39.47 -0.83
C GLN A 30 18.24 40.34 0.24
N SER A 31 16.90 40.25 0.30
CA SER A 31 16.06 40.91 1.32
C SER A 31 15.69 39.95 2.43
N ILE A 32 15.45 40.50 3.59
CA ILE A 32 14.97 39.79 4.77
C ILE A 32 13.48 40.08 4.95
N LEU A 33 12.66 39.03 5.06
CA LEU A 33 11.28 39.12 5.52
C LEU A 33 11.25 38.71 6.99
N GLU A 34 10.94 39.64 7.88
CA GLU A 34 10.85 39.41 9.30
C GLU A 34 9.50 39.88 9.85
N GLY A 35 9.11 39.38 11.01
CA GLY A 35 7.83 39.82 11.56
C GLY A 35 7.41 38.97 12.75
N ARG A 36 6.16 39.11 13.13
CA ARG A 36 5.59 38.41 14.25
C ARG A 36 4.26 37.77 13.91
N VAL A 37 4.05 36.55 14.38
CA VAL A 37 2.76 35.86 14.31
C VAL A 37 2.09 35.92 15.70
N THR A 38 0.87 36.42 15.73
CA THR A 38 0.08 36.53 16.95
C THR A 38 -1.31 35.93 16.75
N ASP A 39 -2.00 35.55 17.81
CA ASP A 39 -3.41 35.23 17.77
C ASP A 39 -4.29 36.49 17.75
N GLN A 40 -5.60 36.34 17.69
CA GLN A 40 -6.57 37.44 17.65
C GLN A 40 -6.55 38.28 18.95
N GLN A 41 -6.09 37.71 20.07
CA GLN A 41 -5.90 38.38 21.34
C GLN A 41 -4.50 39.03 21.49
N GLY A 42 -3.68 39.00 20.42
CA GLY A 42 -2.32 39.57 20.43
C GLY A 42 -1.27 38.68 21.11
N LYS A 43 -1.63 37.47 21.54
CA LYS A 43 -0.70 36.52 22.16
C LYS A 43 0.21 35.93 21.10
N PRO A 44 1.53 35.78 21.34
CA PRO A 44 2.45 35.21 20.36
C PRO A 44 2.09 33.78 20.01
N VAL A 45 2.17 33.44 18.72
CA VAL A 45 1.99 32.07 18.19
C VAL A 45 3.36 31.51 17.90
N GLU A 46 3.74 30.51 18.69
CA GLU A 46 5.03 29.79 18.57
C GLU A 46 4.90 28.63 17.60
N VAL A 47 6.00 28.30 16.87
CA VAL A 47 6.08 27.19 15.90
C VAL A 47 5.06 27.31 14.75
N ALA A 48 4.61 28.52 14.46
CA ALA A 48 3.90 28.77 13.21
C ALA A 48 4.89 28.61 12.04
N GLN A 49 4.63 27.71 11.14
CA GLN A 49 5.42 27.52 9.92
C GLN A 49 5.03 28.62 8.92
N ILE A 50 6.00 29.38 8.47
CA ILE A 50 5.84 30.38 7.41
C ILE A 50 6.59 29.85 6.18
N VAL A 51 5.89 29.71 5.08
CA VAL A 51 6.45 29.30 3.78
C VAL A 51 6.25 30.45 2.81
N VAL A 52 7.32 30.86 2.13
CA VAL A 52 7.31 31.92 1.12
C VAL A 52 7.66 31.32 -0.23
N ASN A 53 6.83 31.61 -1.24
CA ASN A 53 6.99 31.12 -2.62
C ASN A 53 7.21 29.59 -2.71
N LYS A 54 6.64 28.82 -1.77
CA LYS A 54 6.76 27.36 -1.69
C LYS A 54 8.18 26.81 -1.55
N SER A 55 9.16 27.65 -1.32
CA SER A 55 10.58 27.25 -1.35
C SER A 55 11.36 27.72 -0.13
N LEU A 56 11.01 28.84 0.46
CA LEU A 56 11.67 29.39 1.64
C LEU A 56 10.74 29.19 2.84
N SER A 57 11.21 28.58 3.89
CA SER A 57 10.39 28.35 5.07
C SER A 57 11.13 28.66 6.36
N THR A 58 10.37 29.03 7.38
CA THR A 58 10.84 29.22 8.75
C THR A 58 9.71 28.86 9.72
N ILE A 59 10.01 28.82 11.01
CA ILE A 59 9.00 28.72 12.06
C ILE A 59 9.17 29.87 13.06
N THR A 60 8.08 30.26 13.75
CA THR A 60 8.14 31.31 14.77
C THR A 60 8.78 30.82 16.07
N ASP A 61 9.47 31.73 16.77
CA ASP A 61 10.02 31.53 18.12
C ASP A 61 8.92 31.59 19.20
N LYS A 62 9.35 31.43 20.48
CA LYS A 62 8.47 31.58 21.67
C LYS A 62 7.77 32.91 21.78
N ASN A 63 8.30 33.97 21.16
CA ASN A 63 7.72 35.31 21.11
C ASN A 63 6.90 35.54 19.84
N GLY A 64 6.68 34.50 19.03
CA GLY A 64 5.99 34.55 17.74
C GLY A 64 6.79 35.23 16.64
N ARG A 65 8.09 35.49 16.80
CA ARG A 65 8.92 36.19 15.82
C ARG A 65 9.47 35.20 14.80
N PHE A 66 9.60 35.65 13.55
CA PHE A 66 10.22 34.90 12.46
C PHE A 66 11.11 35.81 11.61
N ALA A 67 12.08 35.22 10.91
CA ALA A 67 12.88 35.86 9.90
C ALA A 67 13.20 34.87 8.77
N ILE A 68 13.03 35.30 7.52
CA ILE A 68 13.37 34.55 6.31
C ILE A 68 14.34 35.40 5.50
N ASN A 69 15.56 34.91 5.33
CA ASN A 69 16.58 35.56 4.53
C ASN A 69 16.50 35.11 3.06
N GLY A 70 16.99 35.92 2.16
CA GLY A 70 17.05 35.57 0.72
C GLY A 70 15.71 35.65 0.00
N VAL A 71 14.74 36.36 0.61
CA VAL A 71 13.43 36.56 -0.03
C VAL A 71 13.62 37.52 -1.21
N PRO A 72 13.16 37.18 -2.41
CA PRO A 72 13.30 38.04 -3.59
C PRO A 72 12.48 39.33 -3.40
N SER A 73 13.01 40.48 -3.85
CA SER A 73 12.25 41.74 -3.85
C SER A 73 11.06 41.69 -4.81
N GLY A 74 9.97 42.34 -4.43
CA GLY A 74 8.68 42.38 -5.14
C GLY A 74 7.59 41.66 -4.36
N GLU A 75 6.45 41.38 -4.97
CA GLU A 75 5.37 40.66 -4.33
C GLU A 75 5.71 39.18 -4.23
N VAL A 76 5.59 38.61 -3.03
CA VAL A 76 5.80 37.18 -2.76
C VAL A 76 4.60 36.61 -2.05
N GLU A 77 4.19 35.41 -2.44
CA GLU A 77 3.13 34.67 -1.76
C GLU A 77 3.69 34.07 -0.45
N TYR A 78 2.94 34.23 0.63
CA TYR A 78 3.25 33.55 1.87
C TYR A 78 2.10 32.64 2.33
N TYR A 79 2.45 31.58 2.99
CA TYR A 79 1.55 30.62 3.63
C TYR A 79 1.99 30.42 5.06
N VAL A 80 1.05 30.49 5.99
CA VAL A 80 1.31 30.25 7.41
C VAL A 80 0.41 29.17 7.92
N ASN A 81 1.02 28.20 8.55
CA ASN A 81 0.33 27.09 9.22
C ASN A 81 0.84 26.95 10.65
N CYS A 82 -0.07 26.75 11.59
CA CYS A 82 0.24 26.42 12.97
C CYS A 82 -0.86 25.54 13.56
N LEU A 83 -0.46 24.53 14.31
CA LEU A 83 -1.40 23.62 14.97
C LEU A 83 -2.34 24.39 15.90
N GLY A 84 -3.65 24.22 15.73
CA GLY A 84 -4.68 24.92 16.50
C GLY A 84 -5.05 26.29 15.94
N TYR A 85 -4.51 26.71 14.79
CA TYR A 85 -4.83 27.94 14.10
C TYR A 85 -5.29 27.70 12.67
N LYS A 86 -6.13 28.60 12.14
CA LYS A 86 -6.54 28.56 10.72
C LYS A 86 -5.36 28.97 9.85
N GLU A 87 -5.11 28.17 8.80
CA GLU A 87 -4.13 28.52 7.79
C GLU A 87 -4.39 29.90 7.20
N GLN A 88 -3.33 30.67 7.00
CA GLN A 88 -3.40 31.98 6.35
C GLN A 88 -2.49 32.02 5.13
N ARG A 89 -3.01 32.53 4.04
CA ARG A 89 -2.26 32.81 2.80
C ARG A 89 -2.40 34.28 2.46
N GLY A 90 -1.36 34.85 1.92
CA GLY A 90 -1.37 36.25 1.50
C GLY A 90 -0.22 36.56 0.56
N VAL A 91 -0.16 37.81 0.15
CA VAL A 91 0.91 38.37 -0.68
C VAL A 91 1.54 39.50 0.10
N VAL A 92 2.86 39.56 0.14
CA VAL A 92 3.62 40.65 0.75
C VAL A 92 4.59 41.25 -0.25
N ALA A 93 4.64 42.57 -0.31
CA ALA A 93 5.58 43.28 -1.17
C ALA A 93 6.91 43.48 -0.44
N ILE A 94 7.96 42.80 -0.91
CA ILE A 94 9.30 42.93 -0.37
C ILE A 94 9.96 44.20 -0.94
N LYS A 95 10.15 45.18 -0.06
CA LYS A 95 10.73 46.48 -0.42
C LYS A 95 12.00 46.69 0.40
N GLY A 96 13.15 46.92 -0.32
CA GLY A 96 14.44 47.21 0.33
C GLY A 96 15.09 45.99 0.97
N LYS A 97 16.04 46.21 1.89
CA LYS A 97 16.85 45.14 2.51
C LYS A 97 16.10 44.37 3.59
N ARG A 98 15.09 44.96 4.20
CA ARG A 98 14.23 44.35 5.25
C ARG A 98 12.78 44.73 4.98
N THR A 99 11.88 43.77 5.15
CA THR A 99 10.44 43.94 5.09
C THR A 99 9.81 43.31 6.31
N GLN A 100 8.94 44.06 7.02
CA GLN A 100 8.20 43.55 8.16
C GLN A 100 6.84 43.05 7.73
N LEU A 101 6.45 41.86 8.23
CA LEU A 101 5.16 41.24 8.02
C LEU A 101 4.61 40.69 9.34
N ASP A 102 3.66 41.39 9.92
CA ASP A 102 2.97 40.91 11.10
C ASP A 102 1.71 40.15 10.72
N ILE A 103 1.55 38.94 11.24
CA ILE A 103 0.49 38.01 10.87
C ILE A 103 -0.37 37.72 12.10
N ARG A 104 -1.68 37.82 11.96
CA ARG A 104 -2.64 37.45 13.01
C ARG A 104 -3.37 36.20 12.61
N LEU A 105 -3.12 35.07 13.31
CA LEU A 105 -3.81 33.83 13.08
C LEU A 105 -5.07 33.76 13.95
N SER A 106 -6.17 33.32 13.34
CA SER A 106 -7.36 32.95 14.07
C SER A 106 -7.15 31.58 14.67
N ARG A 107 -7.39 31.42 15.98
CA ARG A 107 -7.40 30.08 16.58
C ARG A 107 -8.42 29.22 15.84
N LEU A 108 -8.07 27.96 15.65
CA LEU A 108 -9.05 26.92 15.35
C LEU A 108 -9.90 26.63 16.61
N ALA A 109 -10.44 27.68 17.26
CA ALA A 109 -11.71 27.50 17.92
C ALA A 109 -12.66 27.09 16.79
N LEU A 110 -13.63 26.25 17.05
CA LEU A 110 -14.76 26.02 16.15
C LEU A 110 -15.51 27.35 15.92
N ASN A 111 -14.80 28.31 15.35
CA ASN A 111 -15.45 29.44 14.70
C ASN A 111 -15.93 28.88 13.35
N LEU A 112 -17.01 28.27 13.47
CA LEU A 112 -17.85 27.42 12.65
C LEU A 112 -18.28 28.08 11.31
N ALA A 113 -17.78 29.25 10.98
CA ALA A 113 -17.91 29.87 9.67
C ALA A 113 -16.89 29.22 8.70
N GLY A 114 -17.31 28.17 7.98
CA GLY A 114 -16.53 27.54 6.93
C GLY A 114 -15.88 26.21 7.30
N VAL A 115 -16.54 25.37 8.12
CA VAL A 115 -16.10 23.98 8.35
C VAL A 115 -16.15 23.20 7.02
N THR A 116 -15.01 22.75 6.55
CA THR A 116 -14.89 21.90 5.36
C THR A 116 -14.62 20.47 5.80
N VAL A 117 -15.56 19.57 5.55
CA VAL A 117 -15.46 18.13 5.91
C VAL A 117 -15.01 17.30 4.70
N THR A 118 -14.32 17.89 3.77
CA THR A 118 -13.92 17.26 2.51
C THR A 118 -12.43 17.45 2.26
N ALA A 119 -11.87 16.56 1.45
CA ALA A 119 -10.52 16.76 0.93
C ALA A 119 -10.49 18.03 0.03
N LYS A 120 -9.53 18.91 0.27
CA LYS A 120 -9.33 20.12 -0.53
C LYS A 120 -8.41 19.80 -1.70
N GLN A 121 -8.83 20.16 -2.92
CA GLN A 121 -7.96 20.06 -4.08
C GLN A 121 -6.83 21.09 -3.99
N GLN A 122 -5.62 20.65 -4.31
CA GLN A 122 -4.47 21.54 -4.52
C GLN A 122 -4.25 21.79 -6.00
N ALA A 123 -3.68 22.95 -6.34
CA ALA A 123 -3.32 23.28 -7.71
C ALA A 123 -2.27 22.30 -8.27
N MET A 124 -2.32 22.05 -9.58
CA MET A 124 -1.53 21.10 -10.36
C MET A 124 -1.70 19.62 -9.98
N GLY A 125 -2.42 18.89 -10.83
CA GLY A 125 -2.63 17.46 -10.76
C GLY A 125 -3.71 17.03 -9.76
N SER A 126 -3.98 15.73 -9.70
CA SER A 126 -5.00 15.13 -8.83
C SER A 126 -4.48 14.96 -7.41
N LYS A 127 -4.56 16.02 -6.60
CA LYS A 127 -4.11 16.06 -5.20
C LYS A 127 -5.25 16.42 -4.28
N SER A 128 -5.38 15.74 -3.15
CA SER A 128 -6.41 15.99 -2.14
C SER A 128 -5.77 16.20 -0.78
N LEU A 129 -6.03 17.33 -0.14
CA LEU A 129 -5.59 17.63 1.22
C LEU A 129 -6.75 17.43 2.19
N ILE A 130 -6.59 16.55 3.15
CA ILE A 130 -7.49 16.29 4.28
C ILE A 130 -6.89 16.98 5.49
N ASP A 131 -7.48 18.09 5.89
CA ASP A 131 -7.00 18.87 7.03
C ASP A 131 -7.55 18.37 8.37
N GLN A 132 -7.09 18.94 9.46
CA GLN A 132 -7.50 18.56 10.80
C GLN A 132 -9.01 18.72 11.04
N GLN A 133 -9.67 19.65 10.34
CA GLN A 133 -11.13 19.83 10.46
C GLN A 133 -11.85 18.62 9.87
N ALA A 134 -11.45 18.19 8.68
CA ALA A 134 -12.02 17.00 8.05
C ALA A 134 -11.76 15.74 8.90
N VAL A 135 -10.55 15.57 9.46
CA VAL A 135 -10.22 14.45 10.36
C VAL A 135 -11.13 14.42 11.59
N ARG A 136 -11.38 15.56 12.22
CA ARG A 136 -12.25 15.65 13.42
C ARG A 136 -13.68 15.22 13.14
N HIS A 137 -14.20 15.51 11.93
CA HIS A 137 -15.61 15.24 11.64
C HIS A 137 -15.92 13.80 11.26
N ILE A 138 -14.94 13.00 10.79
CA ILE A 138 -15.22 11.60 10.40
C ILE A 138 -14.94 10.58 11.50
N GLN A 139 -14.40 11.01 12.65
CA GLN A 139 -14.08 10.14 13.79
C GLN A 139 -13.29 8.87 13.40
N PRO A 140 -12.19 8.99 12.65
CA PRO A 140 -11.46 7.85 12.14
C PRO A 140 -10.76 7.10 13.28
N LYS A 141 -10.59 5.80 13.14
CA LYS A 141 -9.80 4.95 14.06
C LYS A 141 -8.33 4.90 13.66
N SER A 142 -8.09 4.97 12.35
CA SER A 142 -6.76 4.92 11.76
C SER A 142 -6.68 5.82 10.52
N VAL A 143 -5.48 5.96 9.96
CA VAL A 143 -5.27 6.70 8.71
C VAL A 143 -6.01 6.08 7.53
N SER A 144 -6.23 4.77 7.53
CA SER A 144 -6.97 4.11 6.45
C SER A 144 -8.39 4.64 6.29
N ASP A 145 -9.06 5.01 7.40
CA ASP A 145 -10.42 5.54 7.36
C ASP A 145 -10.50 6.92 6.69
N LEU A 146 -9.39 7.66 6.63
CA LEU A 146 -9.33 8.96 5.96
C LEU A 146 -9.40 8.82 4.43
N MET A 147 -9.03 7.66 3.88
CA MET A 147 -9.07 7.42 2.44
C MET A 147 -10.49 7.52 1.86
N GLN A 148 -11.55 7.32 2.66
CA GLN A 148 -12.93 7.51 2.22
C GLN A 148 -13.29 8.96 1.83
N LEU A 149 -12.45 9.95 2.18
CA LEU A 149 -12.65 11.36 1.78
C LEU A 149 -12.07 11.68 0.40
N VAL A 150 -11.34 10.74 -0.20
CA VAL A 150 -10.76 10.92 -1.53
C VAL A 150 -11.87 10.73 -2.59
N PRO A 151 -11.96 11.59 -3.61
CA PRO A 151 -12.94 11.45 -4.68
C PRO A 151 -12.95 10.06 -5.32
N GLY A 152 -14.14 9.51 -5.53
CA GLY A 152 -14.35 8.15 -6.06
C GLY A 152 -14.31 7.03 -5.02
N SER A 153 -13.90 7.30 -3.79
CA SER A 153 -13.96 6.33 -2.70
C SER A 153 -15.39 6.16 -2.18
N LEU A 154 -15.74 4.95 -1.78
CA LEU A 154 -17.00 4.67 -1.09
C LEU A 154 -16.80 4.75 0.42
N THR A 155 -17.87 5.17 1.11
CA THR A 155 -17.91 5.13 2.57
C THR A 155 -17.91 3.67 3.06
N SER A 156 -17.03 3.37 3.97
CA SER A 156 -16.98 2.10 4.71
C SER A 156 -17.09 2.36 6.21
N ASN A 157 -17.53 1.38 6.94
CA ASN A 157 -17.51 1.45 8.40
C ASN A 157 -16.05 1.41 8.87
N PRO A 158 -15.62 2.30 9.78
CA PRO A 158 -14.27 2.25 10.32
C PRO A 158 -13.99 0.89 10.98
N SER A 159 -12.94 0.20 10.55
CA SER A 159 -12.55 -1.12 11.06
C SER A 159 -11.08 -1.14 11.44
N LEU A 160 -10.74 -1.85 12.53
CA LEU A 160 -9.37 -2.21 12.89
C LEU A 160 -9.11 -3.71 12.71
N ASN A 161 -10.13 -4.48 12.34
CA ASN A 161 -10.01 -5.94 12.17
C ASN A 161 -9.54 -6.34 10.77
N ASP A 162 -9.77 -5.46 9.77
CA ASP A 162 -9.33 -5.67 8.40
C ASP A 162 -8.05 -4.90 8.12
N LEU A 163 -7.18 -5.43 7.27
CA LEU A 163 -5.94 -4.74 6.87
C LEU A 163 -6.25 -3.36 6.27
N GLY A 164 -5.64 -2.35 6.85
CA GLY A 164 -5.78 -0.96 6.41
C GLY A 164 -4.76 -0.58 5.34
N GLN A 165 -5.02 -0.90 4.07
CA GLN A 165 -4.10 -0.60 2.97
C GLN A 165 -4.47 0.69 2.24
N ALA A 166 -3.47 1.46 1.81
CA ALA A 166 -3.69 2.62 0.95
C ALA A 166 -3.82 2.16 -0.51
N THR A 167 -5.01 2.31 -1.08
CA THR A 167 -5.25 2.11 -2.51
C THR A 167 -5.75 3.38 -3.17
N VAL A 168 -5.34 3.62 -4.41
CA VAL A 168 -5.64 4.84 -5.14
C VAL A 168 -6.24 4.50 -6.50
N ARG A 169 -7.38 5.12 -6.85
CA ARG A 169 -8.10 4.87 -8.11
C ARG A 169 -8.41 3.38 -8.30
N GLU A 170 -9.07 2.79 -7.30
CA GLU A 170 -9.46 1.39 -7.29
C GLU A 170 -10.95 1.21 -6.99
N ILE A 171 -11.54 0.16 -7.56
CA ILE A 171 -12.92 -0.24 -7.31
C ILE A 171 -12.98 -1.33 -6.24
N SER A 172 -11.97 -2.20 -6.19
CA SER A 172 -11.82 -3.30 -5.26
C SER A 172 -10.40 -3.35 -4.70
N SER A 173 -10.15 -4.13 -3.67
CA SER A 173 -8.81 -4.36 -3.14
C SER A 173 -7.85 -4.84 -4.22
N ASN A 174 -6.61 -4.33 -4.21
CA ASN A 174 -5.56 -4.68 -5.16
C ASN A 174 -4.19 -4.56 -4.47
N ASP A 175 -3.52 -5.70 -4.29
CA ASP A 175 -2.22 -5.76 -3.62
C ASP A 175 -1.13 -5.00 -4.38
N ASN A 176 -1.09 -5.08 -5.72
CA ASN A 176 -0.13 -4.32 -6.53
C ASN A 176 -0.36 -2.82 -6.41
N ASN A 177 -1.62 -2.38 -6.35
CA ASN A 177 -1.92 -0.96 -6.14
C ASN A 177 -1.53 -0.50 -4.74
N ALA A 178 -1.85 -1.28 -3.71
CA ALA A 178 -1.49 -0.98 -2.32
C ALA A 178 0.04 -0.95 -2.12
N MET A 179 0.77 -1.90 -2.70
CA MET A 179 2.23 -1.97 -2.68
C MET A 179 2.85 -0.81 -3.49
N GLY A 180 2.18 -0.40 -4.57
CA GLY A 180 2.57 0.74 -5.40
C GLY A 180 2.18 2.10 -4.84
N THR A 181 1.49 2.18 -3.70
CA THR A 181 1.16 3.44 -3.02
C THR A 181 2.18 3.74 -1.94
N ALA A 182 2.97 4.79 -2.12
CA ALA A 182 3.96 5.21 -1.12
C ALA A 182 3.26 5.94 0.03
N VAL A 183 3.58 5.57 1.27
CA VAL A 183 3.12 6.25 2.49
C VAL A 183 4.29 6.99 3.10
N ILE A 184 4.17 8.31 3.22
CA ILE A 184 5.19 9.22 3.74
C ILE A 184 4.68 9.79 5.06
N ILE A 185 5.44 9.65 6.12
CA ILE A 185 5.15 10.30 7.41
C ILE A 185 6.25 11.28 7.73
N ASP A 186 5.89 12.54 7.93
CA ASP A 186 6.81 13.61 8.29
C ASP A 186 8.08 13.63 7.41
N GLY A 187 7.86 13.59 6.08
CA GLY A 187 8.91 13.68 5.06
C GLY A 187 9.60 12.37 4.68
N THR A 188 9.42 11.28 5.43
CA THR A 188 10.13 10.02 5.18
C THR A 188 9.16 8.84 4.97
N PRO A 189 9.46 7.89 4.04
CA PRO A 189 8.56 6.79 3.71
C PRO A 189 8.49 5.73 4.82
N ILE A 190 7.32 5.05 4.89
CA ILE A 190 7.19 3.75 5.55
C ILE A 190 7.44 2.68 4.48
N SER A 191 8.37 1.77 4.74
CA SER A 191 8.61 0.62 3.86
C SER A 191 7.97 -0.65 4.42
N ASN A 192 7.45 -1.47 3.51
CA ASN A 192 7.01 -2.85 3.76
C ASN A 192 7.77 -3.85 2.88
N ASP A 193 8.84 -3.42 2.21
CA ASP A 193 9.58 -4.22 1.23
C ASP A 193 10.39 -5.34 1.87
N ALA A 194 10.68 -5.22 3.16
CA ALA A 194 11.36 -6.25 3.97
C ALA A 194 10.40 -7.24 4.64
N ASN A 195 9.09 -7.14 4.44
CA ASN A 195 8.12 -8.03 5.09
C ASN A 195 8.06 -9.38 4.36
N LEU A 196 8.30 -10.47 5.11
CA LEU A 196 8.32 -11.85 4.64
C LEU A 196 7.33 -12.75 5.39
N GLN A 197 6.38 -12.18 6.15
CA GLN A 197 5.40 -12.87 6.97
C GLN A 197 4.42 -13.69 6.12
N ALA A 198 4.88 -14.82 5.56
CA ALA A 198 4.07 -15.79 4.85
C ALA A 198 4.67 -17.19 4.99
N ILE A 199 3.81 -18.20 5.03
CA ILE A 199 4.24 -19.59 5.09
C ILE A 199 4.38 -20.13 3.67
N ALA A 200 5.59 -20.65 3.33
CA ALA A 200 5.91 -21.29 2.04
C ALA A 200 5.28 -20.56 0.82
N PRO A 201 5.71 -19.29 0.49
CA PRO A 201 5.11 -18.52 -0.59
C PRO A 201 5.15 -19.20 -1.97
N THR A 202 6.15 -20.02 -2.24
CA THR A 202 6.27 -20.84 -3.45
C THR A 202 5.16 -21.89 -3.59
N MET A 203 4.55 -22.27 -2.46
CA MET A 203 3.48 -23.28 -2.43
C MET A 203 2.09 -22.65 -2.27
N HIS A 204 1.99 -21.57 -1.50
CA HIS A 204 0.70 -20.98 -1.08
C HIS A 204 0.54 -19.50 -1.45
N GLY A 205 1.52 -18.90 -2.13
CA GLY A 205 1.50 -17.49 -2.46
C GLY A 205 1.57 -16.61 -1.20
N LYS A 206 0.71 -15.61 -1.12
CA LYS A 206 0.72 -14.61 -0.03
C LYS A 206 -0.01 -15.04 1.25
N ASN A 207 -0.47 -16.26 1.36
CA ASN A 207 -1.23 -16.71 2.52
C ASN A 207 -0.31 -16.88 3.74
N SER A 208 -0.78 -16.46 4.91
CA SER A 208 -0.05 -16.62 6.16
C SER A 208 -0.27 -17.98 6.82
N ALA A 209 -1.37 -18.68 6.48
CA ALA A 209 -1.69 -20.00 6.99
C ALA A 209 -2.53 -20.80 5.97
N PRO A 210 -2.19 -22.07 5.71
CA PRO A 210 -2.87 -22.86 4.69
C PRO A 210 -4.28 -23.33 5.11
N ASN A 211 -4.54 -23.46 6.41
CA ASN A 211 -5.77 -24.07 6.92
C ASN A 211 -6.73 -23.08 7.61
N ALA A 212 -6.36 -21.83 7.79
CA ALA A 212 -7.15 -20.84 8.53
C ALA A 212 -7.79 -19.83 7.58
N THR A 213 -9.01 -20.09 7.14
CA THR A 213 -9.75 -19.23 6.19
C THR A 213 -9.96 -17.81 6.72
N ASP A 214 -10.16 -17.62 8.02
CA ASP A 214 -10.33 -16.32 8.65
C ASP A 214 -9.01 -15.53 8.81
N MET A 215 -7.86 -16.15 8.60
CA MET A 215 -6.53 -15.62 8.88
C MET A 215 -5.67 -15.38 7.64
N ASN A 216 -6.05 -15.93 6.50
CA ASN A 216 -5.29 -15.88 5.26
C ASN A 216 -5.03 -14.45 4.74
N ASN A 217 -5.80 -13.47 5.21
CA ASN A 217 -5.70 -12.08 4.77
C ASN A 217 -5.02 -11.14 5.80
N GLN A 218 -4.44 -11.68 6.88
CA GLN A 218 -3.82 -10.83 7.92
C GLN A 218 -2.36 -10.47 7.64
N THR A 219 -1.69 -11.15 6.71
CA THR A 219 -0.32 -10.78 6.32
C THR A 219 -0.28 -9.62 5.34
N THR A 220 0.71 -8.74 5.50
CA THR A 220 1.03 -7.66 4.55
C THR A 220 2.23 -8.00 3.66
N ALA A 221 2.80 -9.20 3.75
CA ALA A 221 3.90 -9.63 2.88
C ALA A 221 3.47 -9.57 1.39
N GLY A 222 4.28 -8.93 0.56
CA GLY A 222 3.94 -8.69 -0.85
C GLY A 222 2.70 -7.81 -1.08
N ARG A 223 2.33 -6.98 -0.09
CA ARG A 223 1.21 -6.02 -0.09
C ARG A 223 1.69 -4.65 0.38
N GLY A 224 0.81 -3.65 0.46
CA GLY A 224 1.13 -2.32 0.97
C GLY A 224 1.31 -2.27 2.49
N ALA A 225 1.78 -1.14 3.00
CA ALA A 225 1.91 -0.91 4.44
C ALA A 225 0.54 -0.91 5.14
N ASP A 226 0.51 -1.43 6.38
CA ASP A 226 -0.70 -1.45 7.21
C ASP A 226 -0.89 -0.11 7.92
N LEU A 227 -1.87 0.68 7.46
CA LEU A 227 -2.20 1.98 8.03
C LEU A 227 -2.92 1.91 9.38
N ARG A 228 -3.34 0.72 9.85
CA ARG A 228 -3.91 0.55 11.20
C ARG A 228 -2.90 0.87 12.29
N THR A 229 -1.61 0.75 12.00
CA THR A 229 -0.51 1.09 12.92
C THR A 229 -0.41 2.59 13.23
N ILE A 230 -1.11 3.45 12.48
CA ILE A 230 -1.06 4.91 12.59
C ILE A 230 -2.40 5.41 13.13
N SER A 231 -2.40 5.90 14.38
CA SER A 231 -3.60 6.52 14.97
C SER A 231 -3.95 7.82 14.26
N ALA A 232 -5.21 7.95 13.84
CA ALA A 232 -5.70 9.16 13.20
C ALA A 232 -5.73 10.39 14.14
N ASP A 233 -5.77 10.18 15.46
CA ASP A 233 -5.83 11.25 16.45
C ASP A 233 -4.50 11.99 16.62
N ASN A 234 -3.38 11.38 16.16
CA ASN A 234 -2.05 12.00 16.16
C ASN A 234 -1.75 12.81 14.90
N ILE A 235 -2.69 12.90 13.95
CA ILE A 235 -2.49 13.51 12.64
C ILE A 235 -2.94 14.98 12.63
N GLU A 236 -2.14 15.82 12.00
CA GLU A 236 -2.48 17.20 11.65
C GLU A 236 -3.17 17.29 10.29
N SER A 237 -2.60 16.61 9.29
CA SER A 237 -3.15 16.57 7.93
C SER A 237 -2.70 15.34 7.17
N MET A 238 -3.48 14.97 6.15
CA MET A 238 -3.12 13.94 5.17
C MET A 238 -3.31 14.50 3.76
N GLU A 239 -2.29 14.37 2.91
CA GLU A 239 -2.39 14.68 1.48
C GLU A 239 -2.33 13.39 0.68
N VAL A 240 -3.22 13.23 -0.28
CA VAL A 240 -3.25 12.09 -1.20
C VAL A 240 -3.00 12.59 -2.61
N ILE A 241 -1.88 12.19 -3.18
CA ILE A 241 -1.49 12.46 -4.56
C ILE A 241 -1.88 11.24 -5.40
N ARG A 242 -2.95 11.34 -6.16
CA ARG A 242 -3.48 10.27 -7.02
C ARG A 242 -2.85 10.31 -8.42
N GLY A 243 -2.51 11.51 -8.85
CA GLY A 243 -1.95 11.79 -10.16
C GLY A 243 -0.45 11.48 -10.27
N ILE A 244 0.28 12.44 -10.83
CA ILE A 244 1.71 12.34 -11.07
C ILE A 244 2.44 13.04 -9.92
N PRO A 245 3.10 12.31 -8.99
CA PRO A 245 3.85 12.91 -7.90
C PRO A 245 5.17 13.50 -8.39
N SER A 246 5.75 14.44 -7.64
CA SER A 246 7.10 14.95 -7.87
C SER A 246 8.12 13.80 -7.92
N VAL A 247 9.22 14.00 -8.67
CA VAL A 247 10.35 13.04 -8.73
C VAL A 247 11.09 12.87 -7.40
N GLU A 248 10.81 13.71 -6.41
CA GLU A 248 11.30 13.54 -5.02
C GLU A 248 10.79 12.24 -4.39
N TYR A 249 9.62 11.72 -4.85
CA TYR A 249 9.04 10.48 -4.37
C TYR A 249 9.32 9.34 -5.34
N GLY A 250 9.92 8.27 -4.86
CA GLY A 250 10.28 7.09 -5.65
C GLY A 250 9.72 5.79 -5.07
N ASN A 251 9.96 4.70 -5.80
CA ASN A 251 9.54 3.34 -5.44
C ASN A 251 8.01 3.20 -5.34
N LEU A 252 7.27 3.68 -6.35
CA LEU A 252 5.81 3.71 -6.38
C LEU A 252 5.28 3.58 -7.82
N THR A 253 4.03 3.12 -7.96
CA THR A 253 3.29 3.10 -9.23
C THR A 253 1.91 3.74 -9.13
N SER A 254 1.28 3.72 -7.96
CA SER A 254 -0.13 4.09 -7.81
C SER A 254 -0.29 5.55 -7.37
N GLY A 255 0.25 5.93 -6.22
CA GLY A 255 0.13 7.28 -5.69
C GLY A 255 0.98 7.51 -4.45
N VAL A 256 0.76 8.64 -3.79
CA VAL A 256 1.46 8.98 -2.53
C VAL A 256 0.45 9.44 -1.50
N VAL A 257 0.55 8.90 -0.30
CA VAL A 257 -0.17 9.35 0.89
C VAL A 257 0.85 10.02 1.83
N ILE A 258 0.72 11.32 2.03
CA ILE A 258 1.61 12.10 2.88
C ILE A 258 0.88 12.44 4.15
N VAL A 259 1.36 11.95 5.27
CA VAL A 259 0.81 12.18 6.61
C VAL A 259 1.72 13.14 7.37
N LYS A 260 1.15 14.18 7.93
CA LYS A 260 1.85 15.06 8.87
C LYS A 260 1.30 14.82 10.26
N THR A 261 2.18 14.55 11.21
CA THR A 261 1.82 14.41 12.62
C THR A 261 1.67 15.77 13.30
N LYS A 262 0.93 15.79 14.39
CA LYS A 262 0.73 17.01 15.20
C LYS A 262 2.07 17.52 15.73
N SER A 263 2.30 18.80 15.59
CA SER A 263 3.48 19.51 16.06
C SER A 263 3.10 20.79 16.79
N GLY A 264 4.03 21.36 17.58
CA GLY A 264 3.80 22.63 18.26
C GLY A 264 3.05 22.51 19.61
N ARG A 265 2.74 23.67 20.20
CA ARG A 265 2.01 23.76 21.48
C ARG A 265 0.53 23.48 21.29
N SER A 266 -0.02 22.62 22.14
CA SER A 266 -1.47 22.38 22.21
C SER A 266 -1.88 22.16 23.67
N PRO A 267 -3.14 22.46 24.04
CA PRO A 267 -3.66 22.09 25.35
C PRO A 267 -3.62 20.58 25.53
N LEU A 268 -3.71 20.11 26.78
CA LEU A 268 -3.96 18.71 27.03
C LEU A 268 -5.36 18.36 26.46
N GLU A 269 -5.41 17.44 25.54
CA GLU A 269 -6.64 16.91 24.98
C GLU A 269 -6.75 15.41 25.31
N ALA A 270 -7.94 14.96 25.65
CA ALA A 270 -8.27 13.55 25.81
C ALA A 270 -9.51 13.22 24.97
N LYS A 271 -9.54 12.03 24.37
CA LYS A 271 -10.65 11.54 23.58
C LYS A 271 -11.04 10.14 24.00
N LEU A 272 -12.33 9.89 24.07
CA LEU A 272 -12.94 8.58 24.22
C LEU A 272 -13.83 8.36 23.00
N LYS A 273 -13.61 7.30 22.25
CA LYS A 273 -14.48 6.85 21.16
C LYS A 273 -15.05 5.49 21.50
N ALA A 274 -16.31 5.30 21.22
CA ALA A 274 -16.98 4.03 21.37
C ALA A 274 -17.95 3.78 20.21
N ASP A 275 -17.96 2.56 19.72
CA ASP A 275 -18.89 2.05 18.71
C ASP A 275 -19.21 0.58 19.02
N PRO A 276 -20.13 -0.09 18.29
CA PRO A 276 -20.52 -1.48 18.59
C PRO A 276 -19.35 -2.47 18.59
N TYR A 277 -18.28 -2.16 17.85
CA TYR A 277 -17.16 -3.09 17.62
C TYR A 277 -15.87 -2.68 18.33
N SER A 278 -15.74 -1.40 18.79
CA SER A 278 -14.47 -0.92 19.32
C SER A 278 -14.59 0.14 20.39
N LYS A 279 -13.52 0.24 21.17
CA LYS A 279 -13.27 1.28 22.17
C LYS A 279 -11.89 1.87 21.93
N LEU A 280 -11.76 3.21 21.94
CA LEU A 280 -10.50 3.92 21.77
C LEU A 280 -10.37 5.01 22.82
N LEU A 281 -9.17 5.09 23.38
CA LEU A 281 -8.73 6.18 24.26
C LEU A 281 -7.52 6.86 23.62
N TRP A 282 -7.53 8.18 23.58
CA TRP A 282 -6.38 8.96 23.13
C TRP A 282 -6.17 10.14 24.07
N ALA A 283 -4.91 10.46 24.33
CA ALA A 283 -4.51 11.68 25.03
C ALA A 283 -3.28 12.29 24.37
N GLY A 284 -3.23 13.62 24.31
CA GLY A 284 -2.08 14.33 23.73
C GLY A 284 -1.92 15.74 24.24
N LYS A 285 -0.66 16.21 24.28
CA LYS A 285 -0.29 17.55 24.71
C LYS A 285 0.93 18.06 23.96
N GLY A 286 0.92 19.35 23.62
CA GLY A 286 2.09 20.06 23.13
C GLY A 286 2.56 21.13 24.12
N PHE A 287 3.85 21.16 24.40
CA PHE A 287 4.46 22.09 25.38
C PHE A 287 5.81 22.59 24.87
N SER A 288 6.27 23.71 25.45
CA SER A 288 7.62 24.24 25.17
C SER A 288 8.68 23.40 25.89
N LEU A 289 9.76 23.06 25.16
CA LEU A 289 10.92 22.36 25.69
C LEU A 289 12.19 23.06 25.20
N GLY A 290 12.89 23.76 26.10
CA GLY A 290 14.05 24.58 25.73
C GLY A 290 13.68 25.65 24.70
N ASN A 291 14.41 25.73 23.60
CA ASN A 291 14.16 26.64 22.49
C ASN A 291 13.20 26.10 21.45
N GLY A 292 12.60 24.94 21.68
CA GLY A 292 11.67 24.29 20.78
C GLY A 292 10.36 23.94 21.43
N THR A 293 9.58 23.17 20.71
CA THR A 293 8.30 22.62 21.18
C THR A 293 8.29 21.12 21.05
N MET A 294 7.65 20.46 22.01
CA MET A 294 7.46 19.02 22.04
C MET A 294 5.97 18.70 22.05
N ASN A 295 5.55 17.79 21.20
CA ASN A 295 4.18 17.24 21.16
C ASN A 295 4.26 15.75 21.47
N VAL A 296 3.38 15.26 22.33
CA VAL A 296 3.28 13.85 22.70
C VAL A 296 1.84 13.38 22.57
N GLY A 297 1.65 12.14 22.10
CA GLY A 297 0.35 11.51 21.97
C GLY A 297 0.42 10.05 22.36
N LEU A 298 -0.62 9.55 23.03
CA LEU A 298 -0.81 8.16 23.40
C LEU A 298 -2.21 7.71 22.98
N ASP A 299 -2.30 6.55 22.35
CA ASP A 299 -3.55 5.94 21.88
C ASP A 299 -3.61 4.49 22.34
N TRP A 300 -4.77 4.08 22.81
CA TRP A 300 -5.13 2.68 23.03
C TRP A 300 -6.44 2.38 22.35
N SER A 301 -6.51 1.24 21.66
CA SER A 301 -7.74 0.78 21.02
C SER A 301 -7.90 -0.72 21.13
N GLN A 302 -9.14 -1.13 21.30
CA GLN A 302 -9.59 -2.53 21.29
C GLN A 302 -10.74 -2.67 20.32
N SER A 303 -10.73 -3.70 19.46
CA SER A 303 -11.75 -3.94 18.46
C SER A 303 -12.05 -5.42 18.29
N TYR A 304 -13.30 -5.75 17.96
CA TYR A 304 -13.76 -7.09 17.65
C TYR A 304 -14.41 -7.11 16.27
N ALA A 305 -14.15 -8.15 15.48
CA ALA A 305 -14.80 -8.33 14.19
C ALA A 305 -16.31 -8.63 14.35
N ASP A 306 -16.65 -9.36 15.42
CA ASP A 306 -18.02 -9.68 15.85
C ASP A 306 -18.08 -9.58 17.37
N THR A 307 -18.95 -8.76 17.91
CA THR A 307 -19.09 -8.53 19.36
C THR A 307 -19.56 -9.77 20.12
N ARG A 308 -20.11 -10.76 19.45
CA ARG A 308 -20.48 -12.06 20.02
C ARG A 308 -19.27 -12.98 20.19
N ARG A 309 -18.15 -12.69 19.50
CA ARG A 309 -16.93 -13.50 19.42
C ARG A 309 -15.76 -12.78 20.07
N HIS A 310 -15.81 -12.59 21.40
CA HIS A 310 -14.74 -11.93 22.17
C HIS A 310 -13.39 -12.63 22.09
N TYR A 311 -13.34 -13.86 21.61
CA TYR A 311 -12.13 -14.61 21.38
C TYR A 311 -11.43 -14.24 20.05
N LYS A 312 -12.03 -13.36 19.21
CA LYS A 312 -11.44 -12.79 18.01
C LYS A 312 -11.36 -11.28 18.14
N GLY A 313 -10.19 -10.75 18.46
CA GLY A 313 -10.02 -9.34 18.74
C GLY A 313 -8.69 -8.76 18.22
N TYR A 314 -8.67 -7.44 18.14
CA TYR A 314 -7.51 -6.64 17.79
C TYR A 314 -7.30 -5.58 18.86
N ASP A 315 -6.09 -5.51 19.40
CA ASP A 315 -5.66 -4.49 20.35
C ASP A 315 -4.49 -3.69 19.76
N ARG A 316 -4.48 -2.38 19.96
CA ARG A 316 -3.42 -1.48 19.52
C ARG A 316 -3.08 -0.49 20.63
N ILE A 317 -1.77 -0.27 20.81
CA ILE A 317 -1.21 0.86 21.56
C ILE A 317 -0.30 1.60 20.60
N THR A 318 -0.44 2.94 20.51
CA THR A 318 0.51 3.79 19.80
C THR A 318 0.96 4.93 20.69
N ALA A 319 2.25 5.26 20.61
CA ALA A 319 2.81 6.46 21.23
C ALA A 319 3.56 7.27 20.17
N THR A 320 3.39 8.58 20.18
CA THR A 320 4.07 9.49 19.27
C THR A 320 4.71 10.62 20.04
N MET A 321 5.86 11.07 19.54
CA MET A 321 6.52 12.28 20.00
C MET A 321 7.05 13.08 18.82
N GLY A 322 6.94 14.40 18.88
CA GLY A 322 7.52 15.31 17.90
C GLY A 322 8.21 16.46 18.59
N TYR A 323 9.47 16.70 18.28
CA TYR A 323 10.21 17.86 18.75
C TYR A 323 10.60 18.73 17.57
N SER A 324 10.31 20.03 17.64
CA SER A 324 10.60 21.01 16.59
C SER A 324 11.34 22.21 17.16
N THR A 325 12.42 22.62 16.51
CA THR A 325 13.22 23.79 16.90
C THR A 325 13.84 24.48 15.69
N ILE A 326 14.33 25.71 15.89
CA ILE A 326 15.17 26.43 14.92
C ILE A 326 16.49 26.82 15.61
N TRP A 327 17.57 26.36 15.02
CA TRP A 327 18.91 26.80 15.39
C TRP A 327 19.33 28.03 14.57
N GLY A 328 20.06 28.94 15.18
CA GLY A 328 20.54 30.15 14.51
C GLY A 328 19.42 31.10 14.07
N GLN A 329 18.33 31.16 14.85
CA GLN A 329 17.23 32.08 14.59
C GLN A 329 17.74 33.54 14.60
N GLY A 330 17.35 34.31 13.56
CA GLY A 330 17.89 35.69 13.34
C GLY A 330 19.28 35.73 12.68
N SER A 331 19.95 34.63 12.49
CA SER A 331 21.16 34.54 11.66
C SER A 331 20.84 34.50 10.18
N LYS A 332 21.89 34.66 9.33
CA LYS A 332 21.77 34.49 7.88
C LYS A 332 21.58 33.02 7.45
N ARG A 333 21.72 32.07 8.35
CA ARG A 333 21.72 30.62 8.07
C ARG A 333 20.90 29.89 9.17
N PRO A 334 19.59 30.14 9.30
CA PRO A 334 18.77 29.38 10.22
C PRO A 334 18.62 27.93 9.73
N VAL A 335 18.57 27.00 10.69
CA VAL A 335 18.35 25.58 10.43
C VAL A 335 17.11 25.15 11.20
N THR A 336 16.08 24.70 10.50
CA THR A 336 14.94 24.02 11.12
C THR A 336 15.31 22.57 11.40
N PHE A 337 14.93 22.08 12.57
CA PHE A 337 15.15 20.70 12.96
C PHE A 337 13.86 20.16 13.57
N ASN A 338 13.39 19.04 13.01
CA ASN A 338 12.24 18.29 13.49
C ASN A 338 12.67 16.84 13.73
N LEU A 339 12.41 16.34 14.93
CA LEU A 339 12.64 14.96 15.33
C LEU A 339 11.30 14.34 15.70
N ASN A 340 10.90 13.29 14.99
CA ASN A 340 9.65 12.59 15.24
C ASN A 340 9.94 11.13 15.61
N GLY A 341 9.32 10.67 16.69
CA GLY A 341 9.35 9.29 17.14
C GLY A 341 7.96 8.71 17.17
N SER A 342 7.81 7.46 16.76
CA SER A 342 6.58 6.70 16.91
C SER A 342 6.88 5.29 17.39
N PHE A 343 6.01 4.79 18.24
CA PHE A 343 5.98 3.41 18.71
C PHE A 343 4.59 2.86 18.51
N TYR A 344 4.49 1.59 18.14
CA TYR A 344 3.23 0.87 18.09
C TYR A 344 3.38 -0.57 18.58
N SER A 345 2.31 -1.08 19.15
CA SER A 345 2.14 -2.49 19.52
C SER A 345 0.75 -2.93 19.13
N ASN A 346 0.67 -3.84 18.21
CA ASN A 346 -0.58 -4.41 17.74
C ASN A 346 -0.65 -5.90 18.06
N VAL A 347 -1.80 -6.36 18.52
CA VAL A 347 -2.08 -7.78 18.75
C VAL A 347 -3.38 -8.13 18.04
N ASN A 348 -3.29 -9.00 17.06
CA ASN A 348 -4.42 -9.63 16.43
C ASN A 348 -4.54 -11.05 16.98
N ASN A 349 -5.61 -11.34 17.71
CA ASN A 349 -5.76 -12.52 18.53
C ASN A 349 -7.03 -13.28 18.15
N TYR A 350 -6.84 -14.49 17.62
CA TYR A 350 -7.91 -15.42 17.30
C TYR A 350 -7.68 -16.69 18.09
N LYS A 351 -8.48 -16.89 19.14
CA LYS A 351 -8.50 -18.11 19.94
C LYS A 351 -9.53 -19.08 19.36
N HIS A 352 -9.49 -20.34 19.78
CA HIS A 352 -10.49 -21.32 19.40
C HIS A 352 -11.89 -20.87 19.84
N ASP A 353 -12.90 -21.29 19.09
CA ASP A 353 -14.29 -21.07 19.46
C ASP A 353 -14.64 -21.94 20.67
N PRO A 354 -15.05 -21.39 21.82
CA PRO A 354 -15.41 -22.17 23.03
C PRO A 354 -16.54 -23.20 22.81
N GLN A 355 -17.31 -23.02 21.74
CA GLN A 355 -18.37 -23.95 21.36
C GLN A 355 -17.89 -25.13 20.50
N MET A 356 -16.67 -25.02 19.96
CA MET A 356 -16.05 -26.07 19.14
C MET A 356 -14.92 -26.72 19.91
N THR A 357 -15.28 -27.59 20.87
CA THR A 357 -14.32 -28.20 21.81
C THR A 357 -13.32 -29.15 21.15
N GLU A 358 -13.61 -29.64 19.95
CA GLU A 358 -12.79 -30.66 19.26
C GLU A 358 -11.64 -30.09 18.45
N LEU A 359 -11.71 -28.82 18.00
CA LEU A 359 -10.70 -28.19 17.15
C LEU A 359 -10.16 -26.90 17.78
N GLN A 360 -9.08 -27.03 18.53
CA GLN A 360 -8.41 -25.90 19.16
C GLN A 360 -7.46 -25.19 18.18
N LEU A 361 -8.03 -24.45 17.25
CA LEU A 361 -7.24 -23.61 16.32
C LEU A 361 -6.99 -22.26 16.98
N GLU A 362 -5.75 -21.82 16.98
CA GLU A 362 -5.37 -20.51 17.51
C GLU A 362 -4.43 -19.78 16.51
N TYR A 363 -4.65 -18.49 16.42
CA TYR A 363 -3.75 -17.60 15.70
C TYR A 363 -3.51 -16.33 16.52
N LYS A 364 -2.27 -15.93 16.61
CA LYS A 364 -1.89 -14.69 17.28
C LYS A 364 -0.81 -13.97 16.49
N ASN A 365 -1.16 -12.84 15.91
CA ASN A 365 -0.20 -11.92 15.31
C ASN A 365 0.14 -10.84 16.33
N ARG A 366 1.42 -10.67 16.59
CA ARG A 366 1.98 -9.57 17.41
C ARG A 366 2.94 -8.78 16.56
N ASN A 367 2.65 -7.50 16.40
CA ASN A 367 3.52 -6.59 15.64
C ASN A 367 3.89 -5.42 16.54
N VAL A 368 5.13 -5.36 16.97
CA VAL A 368 5.68 -4.29 17.80
C VAL A 368 6.77 -3.58 17.02
N GLY A 369 6.69 -2.27 16.90
CA GLY A 369 7.66 -1.52 16.13
C GLY A 369 7.85 -0.10 16.60
N GLY A 370 8.95 0.48 16.17
CA GLY A 370 9.30 1.87 16.39
C GLY A 370 9.94 2.49 15.17
N ARG A 371 9.75 3.78 15.05
CA ARG A 371 10.34 4.60 14.01
C ARG A 371 10.85 5.89 14.61
N LEU A 372 12.03 6.30 14.18
CA LEU A 372 12.60 7.61 14.47
C LEU A 372 12.92 8.29 13.15
N SER A 373 12.53 9.56 13.00
CA SER A 373 12.84 10.34 11.81
C SER A 373 13.27 11.76 12.18
N ALA A 374 14.26 12.27 11.45
CA ALA A 374 14.72 13.64 11.55
C ALA A 374 14.61 14.30 10.18
N HIS A 375 14.02 15.48 10.11
CA HIS A 375 13.92 16.26 8.89
C HIS A 375 14.05 17.75 9.16
N GLY A 376 14.48 18.47 8.14
CA GLY A 376 14.60 19.92 8.27
C GLY A 376 15.11 20.60 7.03
N HIS A 377 15.27 21.93 7.19
CA HIS A 377 15.72 22.81 6.14
C HIS A 377 16.83 23.71 6.68
N ALA A 378 17.96 23.75 6.01
CA ALA A 378 19.03 24.71 6.27
C ALA A 378 19.02 25.78 5.17
N GLN A 379 18.81 27.04 5.56
CA GLN A 379 18.94 28.15 4.65
C GLN A 379 20.41 28.45 4.38
N LEU A 380 20.81 28.49 3.12
CA LEU A 380 22.17 28.76 2.70
C LEU A 380 22.28 30.22 2.26
N ALA A 381 23.24 30.97 2.82
CA ALA A 381 23.49 32.38 2.43
C ALA A 381 24.41 32.50 1.19
N GLY A 382 24.55 31.43 0.42
CA GLY A 382 25.43 31.38 -0.74
C GLY A 382 24.78 31.87 -2.03
N ALA A 383 25.59 32.43 -2.93
CA ALA A 383 25.12 32.86 -4.26
C ALA A 383 24.71 31.65 -5.14
N PHE A 384 25.30 30.48 -4.91
CA PHE A 384 25.11 29.28 -5.74
C PHE A 384 23.89 28.47 -5.29
N LEU A 385 23.71 28.16 -3.98
CA LEU A 385 22.60 27.41 -3.43
C LEU A 385 21.79 28.26 -2.45
N THR A 386 20.47 28.10 -2.46
CA THR A 386 19.53 28.84 -1.60
C THR A 386 19.17 28.05 -0.35
N GLY A 387 19.06 26.72 -0.44
CA GLY A 387 18.69 25.88 0.68
C GLY A 387 19.17 24.43 0.53
N LEU A 388 19.17 23.74 1.65
CA LEU A 388 19.41 22.31 1.77
C LEU A 388 18.31 21.71 2.64
N ASP A 389 17.63 20.70 2.12
CA ASP A 389 16.67 19.90 2.86
C ASP A 389 17.30 18.54 3.20
N TYR A 390 17.02 18.01 4.38
CA TYR A 390 17.43 16.67 4.78
C TYR A 390 16.29 15.91 5.43
N ASP A 391 16.19 14.63 5.09
CA ASP A 391 15.18 13.71 5.60
C ASP A 391 15.88 12.38 5.90
N VAL A 392 15.85 11.92 7.16
CA VAL A 392 16.46 10.65 7.58
C VAL A 392 15.49 9.90 8.48
N SER A 393 15.35 8.60 8.30
CA SER A 393 14.60 7.77 9.25
C SER A 393 15.17 6.36 9.37
N GLY A 394 14.94 5.78 10.57
CA GLY A 394 15.10 4.36 10.84
C GLY A 394 13.80 3.79 11.40
N GLN A 395 13.42 2.64 10.91
CA GLN A 395 12.26 1.89 11.38
C GLN A 395 12.68 0.45 11.63
N ILE A 396 12.29 -0.08 12.77
CA ILE A 396 12.45 -1.49 13.11
C ILE A 396 11.15 -2.00 13.72
N SER A 397 10.78 -3.22 13.37
CA SER A 397 9.67 -3.90 14.02
C SER A 397 9.97 -5.37 14.20
N ARG A 398 9.23 -5.99 15.11
CA ARG A 398 9.21 -7.45 15.31
C ARG A 398 7.78 -7.89 15.11
N THR A 399 7.55 -8.70 14.10
CA THR A 399 6.26 -9.33 13.82
C THR A 399 6.37 -10.81 14.07
N VAL A 400 5.46 -11.35 14.88
CA VAL A 400 5.40 -12.77 15.25
C VAL A 400 4.00 -13.27 14.97
N ASP A 401 3.90 -14.25 14.10
CA ASP A 401 2.70 -15.02 13.84
C ASP A 401 2.83 -16.38 14.52
N ASP A 402 2.12 -16.58 15.63
CA ASP A 402 2.00 -17.86 16.31
C ASP A 402 0.71 -18.57 15.82
N HIS A 403 0.86 -19.79 15.36
CA HIS A 403 -0.24 -20.63 14.88
C HIS A 403 -0.30 -21.93 15.69
N ARG A 404 -1.51 -22.40 15.91
CA ARG A 404 -1.83 -23.73 16.42
C ARG A 404 -2.90 -24.33 15.53
N ASP A 405 -2.50 -25.28 14.69
CA ASP A 405 -3.38 -25.93 13.73
C ASP A 405 -3.56 -27.41 14.08
N TYR A 406 -4.78 -27.92 13.91
CA TYR A 406 -5.05 -29.34 14.04
C TYR A 406 -4.75 -30.06 12.71
N VAL A 407 -3.88 -31.06 12.76
CA VAL A 407 -3.55 -31.89 11.59
C VAL A 407 -4.24 -33.26 11.74
N PRO A 408 -5.34 -33.47 11.00
CA PRO A 408 -6.16 -34.70 11.12
C PRO A 408 -5.59 -35.80 10.22
N SER A 409 -4.34 -36.21 10.44
CA SER A 409 -3.73 -37.26 9.64
C SER A 409 -3.19 -38.38 10.52
N PRO A 410 -4.07 -39.34 10.94
CA PRO A 410 -3.55 -40.57 11.53
C PRO A 410 -2.74 -41.33 10.48
N ASP A 411 -1.63 -41.90 10.89
CA ASP A 411 -0.73 -42.69 10.04
C ASP A 411 -0.03 -41.91 8.90
N GLY A 412 0.04 -40.57 9.03
CA GLY A 412 0.80 -39.72 8.11
C GLY A 412 2.30 -39.99 8.22
N VAL A 413 2.96 -40.08 7.08
CA VAL A 413 4.43 -40.20 6.99
C VAL A 413 5.00 -38.80 6.78
N ILE A 414 6.07 -38.44 7.49
CA ILE A 414 6.72 -37.15 7.37
C ILE A 414 8.22 -37.30 7.06
N SER A 415 8.73 -36.42 6.20
CA SER A 415 10.17 -36.24 5.95
C SER A 415 10.66 -34.94 6.55
N ASN A 416 11.84 -34.98 7.11
CA ASN A 416 12.56 -33.83 7.67
C ASN A 416 13.80 -33.45 6.84
N SER A 417 13.96 -34.07 5.66
CA SER A 417 15.14 -33.83 4.82
C SER A 417 15.11 -32.44 4.21
N MET A 418 16.23 -31.73 4.31
CA MET A 418 16.47 -30.43 3.65
C MET A 418 17.16 -30.60 2.29
N VAL A 419 17.45 -31.83 1.88
CA VAL A 419 18.12 -32.16 0.62
C VAL A 419 17.35 -33.24 -0.14
N SER A 420 17.50 -33.25 -1.46
CA SER A 420 16.89 -34.27 -2.31
C SER A 420 17.52 -35.65 -2.04
N GLY A 421 16.70 -36.69 -1.98
CA GLY A 421 17.13 -38.06 -1.75
C GLY A 421 16.04 -38.91 -1.14
N GLU A 422 16.36 -40.16 -0.90
CA GLU A 422 15.52 -41.16 -0.25
C GLU A 422 15.98 -41.40 1.20
N PHE A 423 15.05 -41.24 2.16
CA PHE A 423 15.36 -41.28 3.58
C PHE A 423 14.32 -42.07 4.37
N PRO A 424 14.74 -42.73 5.49
CA PRO A 424 13.80 -43.23 6.48
C PRO A 424 12.93 -42.07 6.98
N ALA A 425 11.63 -42.32 7.09
CA ALA A 425 10.64 -41.31 7.44
C ALA A 425 9.95 -41.67 8.76
N ALA A 426 9.53 -40.64 9.50
CA ALA A 426 8.74 -40.83 10.72
C ALA A 426 7.27 -41.08 10.36
N ILE A 427 6.63 -41.98 11.13
CA ILE A 427 5.20 -42.28 11.00
C ILE A 427 4.49 -41.64 12.18
N LEU A 428 3.53 -40.78 11.90
CA LEU A 428 2.67 -40.12 12.88
C LEU A 428 1.45 -41.01 13.13
N ASN A 429 1.37 -41.59 14.33
CA ASN A 429 0.32 -42.56 14.65
C ASN A 429 -1.03 -41.94 15.01
N LYS A 430 -1.11 -40.64 15.22
CA LYS A 430 -2.32 -39.94 15.67
C LYS A 430 -2.40 -38.56 15.04
N ALA A 431 -3.61 -38.04 14.93
CA ALA A 431 -3.83 -36.63 14.70
C ALA A 431 -3.13 -35.81 15.80
N TYR A 432 -2.60 -34.65 15.46
CA TYR A 432 -1.83 -33.81 16.36
C TYR A 432 -2.11 -32.33 16.15
N TYR A 433 -1.69 -31.51 17.11
CA TYR A 433 -1.61 -30.06 16.97
C TYR A 433 -0.22 -29.66 16.54
N SER A 434 -0.13 -28.96 15.41
CA SER A 434 1.10 -28.31 14.99
C SER A 434 1.14 -26.90 15.53
N ASN A 435 2.21 -26.60 16.28
CA ASN A 435 2.50 -25.25 16.71
C ASN A 435 3.66 -24.72 15.85
N TYR A 436 3.42 -23.67 15.08
CA TYR A 436 4.45 -23.06 14.25
C TYR A 436 4.46 -21.56 14.40
N ARG A 437 5.61 -20.98 14.15
CA ARG A 437 5.85 -19.53 14.28
C ARG A 437 6.50 -19.01 13.04
N ILE A 438 6.06 -17.80 12.63
CA ILE A 438 6.73 -17.02 11.60
C ILE A 438 7.17 -15.70 12.25
N GLU A 439 8.48 -15.51 12.39
CA GLU A 439 9.04 -14.32 13.01
C GLU A 439 9.84 -13.51 11.99
N GLY A 440 9.41 -12.26 11.79
CA GLY A 440 10.11 -11.25 11.00
C GLY A 440 10.61 -10.11 11.87
N ILE A 441 11.81 -9.62 11.56
CA ILE A 441 12.37 -8.39 12.15
C ILE A 441 12.79 -7.46 11.00
N PRO A 442 11.82 -6.86 10.28
CA PRO A 442 12.12 -5.90 9.24
C PRO A 442 12.79 -4.64 9.79
N LEU A 443 13.91 -4.27 9.17
CA LEU A 443 14.68 -3.06 9.40
C LEU A 443 14.65 -2.21 8.13
N ASN A 444 14.25 -0.95 8.23
CA ASN A 444 14.22 -0.02 7.12
C ASN A 444 15.01 1.24 7.50
N VAL A 445 15.91 1.67 6.63
CA VAL A 445 16.65 2.93 6.77
C VAL A 445 16.43 3.77 5.53
N PHE A 446 16.16 5.04 5.73
CA PHE A 446 15.96 6.01 4.68
C PHE A 446 16.81 7.25 4.94
N ALA A 447 17.47 7.75 3.93
CA ALA A 447 18.18 9.02 3.95
C ALA A 447 18.01 9.75 2.62
N GLN A 448 17.64 11.02 2.66
CA GLN A 448 17.52 11.88 1.48
C GLN A 448 18.12 13.25 1.80
N VAL A 449 18.91 13.76 0.88
CA VAL A 449 19.44 15.13 0.93
C VAL A 449 19.10 15.81 -0.39
N LYS A 450 18.55 17.03 -0.30
CA LYS A 450 18.15 17.85 -1.43
C LYS A 450 18.79 19.23 -1.32
N VAL A 451 19.32 19.72 -2.41
CA VAL A 451 19.76 21.11 -2.53
C VAL A 451 18.87 21.84 -3.51
N ASN A 452 18.60 23.09 -3.25
CA ASN A 452 17.78 23.89 -4.14
C ASN A 452 18.39 25.23 -4.47
N LYS A 453 18.11 25.69 -5.69
CA LYS A 453 18.43 27.01 -6.19
C LYS A 453 17.16 27.71 -6.62
N TYR A 454 16.78 28.73 -5.87
CA TYR A 454 15.70 29.63 -6.23
C TYR A 454 16.24 30.77 -7.09
N ILE A 455 15.65 30.96 -8.27
CA ILE A 455 16.04 32.02 -9.24
C ILE A 455 14.77 32.84 -9.53
N LYS A 456 14.86 34.14 -9.31
CA LYS A 456 13.80 35.06 -9.73
C LYS A 456 14.03 35.42 -11.21
N LEU A 457 12.96 35.30 -12.01
CA LEU A 457 12.98 35.61 -13.43
C LEU A 457 12.34 37.00 -13.66
N GLY A 458 13.04 37.95 -14.18
CA GLY A 458 12.65 39.28 -14.70
C GLY A 458 11.43 40.03 -14.16
N HIS A 459 10.24 39.52 -14.25
CA HIS A 459 8.99 40.19 -13.87
C HIS A 459 8.50 39.81 -12.45
N LYS A 460 7.59 40.66 -11.88
CA LYS A 460 7.00 40.47 -10.54
C LYS A 460 6.45 39.05 -10.38
N ASN A 461 7.01 38.29 -9.46
CA ASN A 461 6.59 36.92 -9.05
C ASN A 461 6.91 35.78 -10.03
N ASP A 462 7.73 35.99 -11.06
CA ASP A 462 8.25 34.90 -11.86
C ASP A 462 9.43 34.24 -11.16
N PHE A 463 9.43 32.93 -11.05
CA PHE A 463 10.54 32.21 -10.44
C PHE A 463 10.71 30.82 -11.07
N THR A 464 11.92 30.32 -10.95
CA THR A 464 12.24 28.91 -11.10
C THR A 464 12.97 28.41 -9.86
N ASN A 465 12.68 27.20 -9.42
CA ASN A 465 13.31 26.55 -8.27
C ASN A 465 13.82 25.17 -8.70
N VAL A 466 15.09 25.13 -9.05
CA VAL A 466 15.77 23.90 -9.43
C VAL A 466 16.19 23.16 -8.17
N LYS A 467 15.85 21.87 -8.07
CA LYS A 467 16.21 20.98 -6.98
C LYS A 467 16.97 19.78 -7.50
N ALA A 468 18.04 19.41 -6.81
CA ALA A 468 18.75 18.15 -7.02
C ALA A 468 18.84 17.38 -5.72
N GLY A 469 18.69 16.07 -5.75
CA GLY A 469 18.73 15.28 -4.55
C GLY A 469 19.26 13.87 -4.75
N VAL A 470 19.71 13.31 -3.64
CA VAL A 470 20.19 11.93 -3.51
C VAL A 470 19.36 11.24 -2.42
N GLU A 471 18.95 10.02 -2.68
CA GLU A 471 18.17 9.21 -1.76
C GLU A 471 18.77 7.80 -1.65
N TYR A 472 18.86 7.31 -0.44
CA TYR A 472 19.26 5.94 -0.12
C TYR A 472 18.19 5.25 0.72
N ARG A 473 17.89 3.99 0.38
CA ARG A 473 17.00 3.11 1.14
C ARG A 473 17.69 1.78 1.39
N LEU A 474 17.52 1.28 2.62
CA LEU A 474 17.89 -0.06 3.03
C LEU A 474 16.64 -0.77 3.55
N ASP A 475 16.38 -1.97 3.04
CA ASP A 475 15.34 -2.87 3.51
C ASP A 475 15.94 -4.23 3.81
N ASP A 476 15.86 -4.69 5.07
CA ASP A 476 16.48 -5.91 5.59
C ASP A 476 15.50 -6.66 6.50
N ASN A 477 15.63 -7.97 6.64
CA ASN A 477 14.85 -8.76 7.59
C ASN A 477 15.74 -9.71 8.38
N ARG A 478 15.78 -9.53 9.70
CA ARG A 478 16.65 -10.27 10.64
C ARG A 478 15.88 -11.28 11.48
N GLY A 479 14.68 -11.65 11.07
CA GLY A 479 13.83 -12.60 11.79
C GLY A 479 14.32 -14.04 11.69
N GLU A 480 13.90 -14.86 12.65
CA GLU A 480 14.12 -16.31 12.62
C GLU A 480 13.34 -17.00 11.48
N GLY A 481 12.29 -16.32 10.95
CA GLY A 481 11.46 -16.83 9.89
C GLY A 481 10.50 -17.92 10.35
N LEU A 482 10.25 -18.91 9.48
CA LEU A 482 9.35 -20.02 9.78
C LEU A 482 10.07 -21.07 10.64
N THR A 483 9.51 -21.35 11.81
CA THR A 483 10.00 -22.39 12.75
C THR A 483 8.85 -23.24 13.26
N PHE A 484 9.09 -24.53 13.44
CA PHE A 484 8.15 -25.49 14.02
C PHE A 484 8.87 -26.76 14.48
N ASP A 485 8.17 -27.58 15.27
CA ASP A 485 8.66 -28.91 15.64
C ASP A 485 8.58 -29.83 14.42
N MET A 486 9.74 -30.33 13.98
CA MET A 486 9.85 -31.22 12.84
C MET A 486 9.17 -32.58 13.08
N ALA A 487 8.85 -32.93 14.33
CA ALA A 487 8.06 -34.10 14.66
C ALA A 487 6.53 -33.85 14.57
N ALA A 488 6.12 -32.56 14.48
CA ALA A 488 4.72 -32.17 14.39
C ALA A 488 4.54 -31.01 13.38
N PRO A 489 4.89 -31.23 12.09
CA PRO A 489 4.87 -30.18 11.08
C PRO A 489 3.45 -29.63 10.82
N PRO A 490 3.30 -28.42 10.22
CA PRO A 490 2.01 -27.82 9.90
C PRO A 490 1.14 -28.68 8.96
N LYS A 491 1.75 -29.60 8.23
CA LYS A 491 1.08 -30.53 7.33
C LYS A 491 1.81 -31.85 7.33
N ALA A 492 1.09 -32.94 7.38
CA ALA A 492 1.61 -34.29 7.17
C ALA A 492 1.11 -34.87 5.84
N GLY A 493 1.85 -35.83 5.30
CA GLY A 493 1.50 -36.55 4.09
C GLY A 493 2.29 -36.10 2.86
N SER A 494 1.94 -36.70 1.72
CA SER A 494 2.69 -36.52 0.46
C SER A 494 2.47 -35.18 -0.20
N ALA A 495 3.34 -34.90 -1.12
CA ALA A 495 3.32 -33.89 -2.17
C ALA A 495 3.88 -32.52 -1.76
N GLN A 496 3.25 -31.73 -0.95
CA GLN A 496 3.69 -30.39 -0.61
C GLN A 496 4.06 -30.30 0.87
N SER A 497 5.31 -29.99 1.18
CA SER A 497 5.79 -30.00 2.56
C SER A 497 6.40 -28.67 2.95
N TYR A 498 6.32 -28.35 4.24
CA TYR A 498 6.93 -27.18 4.83
C TYR A 498 8.31 -27.51 5.37
N ARG A 499 9.19 -26.53 5.34
CA ARG A 499 10.50 -26.58 6.04
C ARG A 499 10.75 -25.28 6.78
N PRO A 500 11.46 -25.31 7.90
CA PRO A 500 11.95 -24.10 8.54
C PRO A 500 12.75 -23.24 7.57
N ARG A 501 12.60 -21.92 7.67
CA ARG A 501 13.28 -20.98 6.81
C ARG A 501 13.70 -19.75 7.61
N SER A 502 15.00 -19.48 7.70
CA SER A 502 15.55 -18.26 8.30
C SER A 502 15.44 -17.08 7.34
N TYR A 503 15.06 -15.92 7.87
CA TYR A 503 15.08 -14.66 7.10
C TYR A 503 16.45 -13.96 7.20
N GLN A 504 17.30 -14.32 8.16
CA GLN A 504 18.63 -13.74 8.36
C GLN A 504 19.59 -14.02 7.20
N ASP A 505 19.36 -15.10 6.44
CA ASP A 505 20.18 -15.49 5.31
C ASP A 505 19.79 -14.76 4.00
N ILE A 506 18.75 -13.94 4.03
CA ILE A 506 18.26 -13.20 2.87
C ILE A 506 19.01 -11.87 2.75
N PRO A 507 19.62 -11.56 1.60
CA PRO A 507 20.35 -10.31 1.41
C PRO A 507 19.46 -9.09 1.54
N ALA A 508 19.98 -8.05 2.19
CA ALA A 508 19.31 -6.74 2.27
C ALA A 508 19.21 -6.07 0.90
N LEU A 509 18.15 -5.29 0.70
CA LEU A 509 17.96 -4.46 -0.48
C LEU A 509 18.60 -3.09 -0.27
N HIS A 510 19.44 -2.66 -1.20
CA HIS A 510 20.06 -1.34 -1.23
C HIS A 510 19.57 -0.59 -2.46
N ASN A 511 18.82 0.50 -2.28
CA ASN A 511 18.32 1.32 -3.38
C ASN A 511 18.93 2.72 -3.28
N LEU A 512 19.67 3.12 -4.31
CA LEU A 512 20.25 4.46 -4.44
C LEU A 512 19.56 5.19 -5.59
N SER A 513 19.14 6.43 -5.34
CA SER A 513 18.46 7.23 -6.35
C SER A 513 19.02 8.65 -6.41
N PHE A 514 18.99 9.22 -7.62
CA PHE A 514 19.30 10.62 -7.89
C PHE A 514 18.12 11.25 -8.59
N PHE A 515 17.80 12.49 -8.28
CA PHE A 515 16.77 13.22 -8.98
C PHE A 515 17.13 14.70 -9.20
N LEU A 516 16.57 15.22 -10.29
CA LEU A 516 16.64 16.62 -10.64
C LEU A 516 15.24 17.07 -11.01
N SER A 517 14.78 18.18 -10.44
CA SER A 517 13.48 18.78 -10.77
C SER A 517 13.56 20.29 -10.85
N ASP A 518 12.63 20.87 -11.60
CA ASP A 518 12.38 22.30 -11.66
C ASP A 518 10.90 22.60 -11.44
N VAL A 519 10.65 23.53 -10.52
CA VAL A 519 9.31 24.10 -10.29
C VAL A 519 9.35 25.57 -10.67
N SER A 520 8.63 25.93 -11.72
CA SER A 520 8.60 27.29 -12.26
C SER A 520 7.19 27.86 -12.28
N LYS A 521 7.12 29.19 -12.09
CA LYS A 521 5.89 29.97 -12.26
C LYS A 521 6.21 31.22 -13.05
N LEU A 522 5.50 31.40 -14.15
CA LEU A 522 5.64 32.53 -15.08
C LEU A 522 4.32 33.30 -15.19
N LYS A 523 4.36 34.62 -15.04
CA LYS A 523 3.22 35.49 -15.37
C LYS A 523 3.36 35.97 -16.82
N MET A 524 2.27 35.78 -17.58
CA MET A 524 2.22 36.09 -19.02
C MET A 524 1.38 37.36 -19.33
N GLY A 525 1.30 38.31 -18.37
CA GLY A 525 0.48 39.51 -18.48
C GLY A 525 -1.05 39.28 -18.33
N ALA A 526 -1.80 40.35 -18.13
CA ALA A 526 -3.29 40.32 -18.07
C ALA A 526 -3.88 39.17 -17.24
N GLY A 527 -3.32 38.89 -16.05
CA GLY A 527 -3.80 37.84 -15.16
C GLY A 527 -3.49 36.39 -15.58
N LYS A 528 -2.84 36.17 -16.74
CA LYS A 528 -2.44 34.85 -17.18
C LYS A 528 -1.19 34.37 -16.46
N SER A 529 -1.11 33.09 -16.13
CA SER A 529 0.10 32.49 -15.55
C SER A 529 0.27 31.06 -15.98
N TRP A 530 1.54 30.64 -16.10
CA TRP A 530 1.92 29.28 -16.40
C TRP A 530 2.80 28.73 -15.26
N GLN A 531 2.44 27.59 -14.74
CA GLN A 531 3.21 26.84 -13.75
C GLN A 531 3.58 25.49 -14.32
N PHE A 532 4.79 25.02 -14.03
CA PHE A 532 5.19 23.66 -14.33
C PHE A 532 6.07 23.07 -13.22
N ASP A 533 6.02 21.77 -13.07
CA ASP A 533 6.84 20.95 -12.19
C ASP A 533 7.31 19.76 -13.02
N ALA A 534 8.57 19.76 -13.41
CA ALA A 534 9.14 18.73 -14.26
C ALA A 534 10.46 18.23 -13.69
N GLY A 535 10.74 16.95 -13.89
CA GLY A 535 11.98 16.36 -13.41
C GLY A 535 12.22 14.95 -13.91
N VAL A 536 13.38 14.42 -13.55
CA VAL A 536 13.78 13.04 -13.82
C VAL A 536 14.38 12.44 -12.56
N ARG A 537 14.04 11.19 -12.30
CA ARG A 537 14.60 10.35 -11.24
C ARG A 537 15.31 9.15 -11.86
N LEU A 538 16.48 8.86 -11.35
CA LEU A 538 17.28 7.68 -11.67
C LEU A 538 17.37 6.84 -10.41
N SER A 539 16.97 5.59 -10.46
CA SER A 539 17.03 4.68 -9.30
C SER A 539 17.72 3.39 -9.67
N ASN A 540 18.59 2.90 -8.79
CA ASN A 540 19.26 1.62 -8.91
C ASN A 540 19.11 0.80 -7.65
N LEU A 541 18.47 -0.35 -7.79
CA LEU A 541 18.40 -1.38 -6.76
C LEU A 541 19.60 -2.31 -6.94
N PHE A 542 20.45 -2.44 -5.94
CA PHE A 542 21.59 -3.36 -5.94
C PHE A 542 21.15 -4.71 -5.36
N LEU A 543 21.52 -5.77 -6.02
CA LEU A 543 21.15 -7.14 -5.68
C LEU A 543 22.37 -8.04 -5.57
N ASP A 544 22.26 -9.04 -4.71
CA ASP A 544 23.22 -10.16 -4.66
C ASP A 544 23.01 -11.05 -5.89
N LYS A 545 23.98 -11.09 -6.78
CA LYS A 545 23.89 -11.82 -8.04
C LYS A 545 23.80 -13.33 -7.85
N GLU A 546 24.46 -13.89 -6.84
CA GLU A 546 24.44 -15.34 -6.59
C GLU A 546 23.07 -15.81 -6.12
N LYS A 547 22.41 -15.00 -5.26
CA LYS A 547 21.11 -15.35 -4.69
C LYS A 547 19.91 -14.89 -5.52
N SER A 548 20.02 -13.81 -6.31
CA SER A 548 18.90 -13.26 -7.10
C SER A 548 18.99 -13.52 -8.61
N GLY A 549 20.13 -14.05 -9.08
CA GLY A 549 20.40 -14.26 -10.50
C GLY A 549 20.71 -12.98 -11.29
N GLN A 550 20.61 -11.78 -10.68
CA GLN A 550 20.87 -10.48 -11.30
C GLN A 550 21.63 -9.54 -10.36
N SER A 551 22.46 -8.64 -10.92
CA SER A 551 23.31 -7.74 -10.12
C SER A 551 22.62 -6.44 -9.69
N GLY A 552 21.47 -6.14 -10.26
CA GLY A 552 20.68 -4.95 -9.91
C GLY A 552 19.67 -4.54 -10.97
N ILE A 553 18.82 -3.60 -10.62
CA ILE A 553 17.74 -3.09 -11.45
C ILE A 553 17.85 -1.56 -11.54
N PHE A 554 18.05 -1.04 -12.76
CA PHE A 554 18.13 0.39 -13.02
C PHE A 554 16.88 0.89 -13.74
N VAL A 555 16.34 2.04 -13.29
CA VAL A 555 15.16 2.69 -13.91
C VAL A 555 15.34 4.19 -14.07
N VAL A 556 14.67 4.73 -15.08
CA VAL A 556 14.58 6.16 -15.38
C VAL A 556 13.12 6.59 -15.33
N GLU A 557 12.81 7.64 -14.57
CA GLU A 557 11.46 8.07 -14.26
C GLU A 557 11.25 9.57 -14.56
N PRO A 558 10.99 9.96 -15.81
CA PRO A 558 10.61 11.33 -16.15
C PRO A 558 9.18 11.62 -15.69
N ARG A 559 8.96 12.81 -15.13
CA ARG A 559 7.63 13.29 -14.70
C ARG A 559 7.49 14.77 -14.94
N ALA A 560 6.32 15.20 -15.40
CA ALA A 560 6.00 16.59 -15.63
C ALA A 560 4.53 16.87 -15.33
N ASN A 561 4.26 17.96 -14.64
CA ASN A 561 2.94 18.54 -14.45
C ASN A 561 2.96 20.00 -14.88
N THR A 562 1.87 20.46 -15.48
CA THR A 562 1.75 21.86 -15.91
C THR A 562 0.35 22.38 -15.62
N GLU A 563 0.22 23.68 -15.35
CA GLU A 563 -1.07 24.37 -15.21
C GLU A 563 -0.97 25.74 -15.87
N PHE A 564 -1.87 26.01 -16.79
CA PHE A 564 -2.02 27.29 -17.44
C PHE A 564 -3.32 27.96 -17.03
N THR A 565 -3.21 29.07 -16.27
CA THR A 565 -4.34 29.93 -15.93
C THR A 565 -4.51 30.96 -17.05
N PHE A 566 -5.67 30.95 -17.69
CA PHE A 566 -5.95 31.80 -18.83
C PHE A 566 -7.03 32.86 -18.59
N LEU A 567 -7.95 32.61 -17.61
CA LEU A 567 -8.91 33.62 -17.15
C LEU A 567 -8.72 33.91 -15.67
N THR A 568 -8.75 35.19 -15.32
CA THR A 568 -8.77 35.69 -13.95
C THR A 568 -9.62 36.96 -13.89
N LYS A 569 -9.90 37.50 -12.70
CA LYS A 569 -10.59 38.81 -12.55
C LYS A 569 -9.92 39.97 -13.29
N GLU A 570 -8.62 39.84 -13.64
CA GLU A 570 -7.91 40.88 -14.38
C GLU A 570 -8.32 40.95 -15.86
N ASN A 571 -8.80 39.87 -16.44
CA ASN A 571 -9.13 39.74 -17.86
C ASN A 571 -10.51 39.15 -18.15
N ASN A 572 -11.31 38.85 -17.10
CA ASN A 572 -12.66 38.31 -17.23
C ASN A 572 -13.54 38.69 -16.03
N ASN A 573 -14.82 39.01 -16.26
CA ASN A 573 -15.76 39.44 -15.22
C ASN A 573 -16.50 38.27 -14.58
N PHE A 574 -16.51 37.06 -15.19
CA PHE A 574 -17.27 35.91 -14.70
C PHE A 574 -16.41 34.95 -13.87
N PHE A 575 -15.22 34.61 -14.36
CA PHE A 575 -14.31 33.71 -13.66
C PHE A 575 -13.32 34.46 -12.76
N ASP A 576 -13.27 34.11 -11.49
CA ASP A 576 -12.15 34.51 -10.63
C ASP A 576 -10.85 33.84 -11.04
N GLN A 577 -10.96 32.59 -11.55
CA GLN A 577 -9.87 31.81 -12.12
C GLN A 577 -10.43 30.68 -13.00
N LEU A 578 -9.83 30.49 -14.17
CA LEU A 578 -10.02 29.32 -14.99
C LEU A 578 -8.67 28.85 -15.50
N SER A 579 -8.32 27.61 -15.22
CA SER A 579 -7.02 27.01 -15.53
C SER A 579 -7.21 25.65 -16.19
N ILE A 580 -6.35 25.33 -17.14
CA ILE A 580 -6.17 23.98 -17.66
C ILE A 580 -4.88 23.38 -17.09
N SER A 581 -4.93 22.13 -16.65
CA SER A 581 -3.76 21.40 -16.17
C SER A 581 -3.52 20.16 -17.02
N GLY A 582 -2.27 19.74 -17.11
CA GLY A 582 -1.86 18.53 -17.80
C GLY A 582 -0.67 17.87 -17.11
N GLY A 583 -0.50 16.59 -17.30
CA GLY A 583 0.64 15.88 -16.72
C GLY A 583 0.95 14.59 -17.46
N PHE A 584 2.24 14.24 -17.42
CA PHE A 584 2.79 12.98 -17.89
C PHE A 584 3.83 12.47 -16.92
N GLY A 585 3.84 11.18 -16.63
CA GLY A 585 4.85 10.62 -15.74
C GLY A 585 5.03 9.12 -15.86
N ILE A 586 6.26 8.71 -15.64
CA ILE A 586 6.65 7.31 -15.50
C ILE A 586 7.14 7.11 -14.08
N SER A 587 6.70 6.04 -13.44
CA SER A 587 7.14 5.65 -12.11
C SER A 587 7.24 4.13 -12.00
N ASN A 588 8.13 3.67 -11.13
CA ASN A 588 8.41 2.25 -10.95
C ASN A 588 8.37 1.86 -9.47
N LYS A 589 7.85 0.67 -9.19
CA LYS A 589 7.95 -0.02 -7.92
C LYS A 589 8.95 -1.16 -8.06
N MET A 590 10.03 -1.09 -7.29
CA MET A 590 11.01 -2.17 -7.22
C MET A 590 10.41 -3.41 -6.57
N PRO A 591 10.82 -4.62 -6.98
CA PRO A 591 10.39 -5.83 -6.30
C PRO A 591 10.90 -5.84 -4.85
N SER A 592 10.05 -6.33 -3.93
CA SER A 592 10.39 -6.50 -2.52
C SER A 592 11.16 -7.79 -2.26
N LEU A 593 11.68 -7.97 -1.05
CA LEU A 593 12.32 -9.22 -0.62
C LEU A 593 11.43 -10.44 -0.88
N PHE A 594 10.12 -10.28 -0.71
CA PHE A 594 9.13 -11.34 -0.89
C PHE A 594 9.12 -11.94 -2.32
N TYR A 595 9.38 -11.13 -3.34
CA TYR A 595 9.42 -11.58 -4.74
C TYR A 595 10.83 -11.90 -5.23
N LEU A 596 11.87 -11.24 -4.68
CA LEU A 596 13.25 -11.42 -5.12
C LEU A 596 13.87 -12.70 -4.57
N TYR A 597 13.49 -13.07 -3.36
CA TYR A 597 14.08 -14.19 -2.65
C TYR A 597 12.99 -15.15 -2.14
N PRO A 598 12.32 -15.90 -3.05
CA PRO A 598 11.36 -16.92 -2.66
C PRO A 598 12.04 -18.05 -1.87
N ASP A 599 11.24 -18.80 -1.14
CA ASP A 599 11.70 -20.04 -0.49
C ASP A 599 11.85 -21.18 -1.50
N ASN A 600 12.55 -22.25 -1.10
CA ASN A 600 12.57 -23.49 -1.86
C ASN A 600 11.18 -24.17 -1.82
N ALA A 601 10.90 -25.01 -2.81
CA ALA A 601 9.73 -25.87 -2.79
C ALA A 601 10.16 -27.30 -2.43
N TYR A 602 9.42 -27.95 -1.54
CA TYR A 602 9.70 -29.30 -1.06
C TYR A 602 8.55 -30.23 -1.39
N PHE A 603 8.91 -31.37 -1.98
CA PHE A 603 7.96 -32.43 -2.34
C PHE A 603 8.41 -33.73 -1.73
N ASP A 604 7.57 -34.33 -0.90
CA ASP A 604 7.83 -35.58 -0.20
C ASP A 604 6.90 -36.67 -0.73
N ASN A 605 7.47 -37.72 -1.33
CA ASN A 605 6.71 -38.84 -1.87
C ASN A 605 6.97 -40.10 -1.05
N VAL A 606 5.93 -40.81 -0.68
CA VAL A 606 6.04 -42.03 0.10
C VAL A 606 6.54 -43.16 -0.81
N SER A 607 7.81 -43.56 -0.61
CA SER A 607 8.45 -44.70 -1.30
C SER A 607 8.01 -46.02 -0.72
N PHE A 608 7.84 -46.07 0.61
CA PHE A 608 7.40 -47.25 1.34
C PHE A 608 6.73 -46.86 2.66
N SER A 609 5.66 -47.57 3.01
CA SER A 609 5.08 -47.47 4.36
C SER A 609 4.35 -48.77 4.66
N ALA A 610 4.81 -49.52 5.66
CA ALA A 610 4.22 -50.78 6.08
C ALA A 610 4.36 -51.06 7.56
N LEU A 611 3.46 -51.92 8.05
CA LEU A 611 3.48 -52.54 9.36
C LEU A 611 3.76 -54.04 9.19
N GLY A 612 4.84 -54.54 9.79
CA GLY A 612 5.19 -55.96 9.84
C GLY A 612 4.30 -56.72 10.78
N THR A 613 4.21 -58.05 10.59
CA THR A 613 3.41 -58.94 11.45
C THR A 613 3.96 -59.08 12.87
N ASP A 614 5.24 -58.75 13.05
CA ASP A 614 5.95 -58.65 14.33
C ASP A 614 5.79 -57.27 15.02
N GLY A 615 5.02 -56.37 14.43
CA GLY A 615 4.83 -54.99 14.93
C GLY A 615 5.91 -53.99 14.47
N SER A 616 6.91 -54.43 13.66
CA SER A 616 7.88 -53.51 13.07
C SER A 616 7.18 -52.55 12.12
N ARG A 617 7.51 -51.25 12.23
CA ARG A 617 6.99 -50.20 11.31
C ARG A 617 8.15 -49.60 10.55
N LEU A 618 8.01 -49.47 9.27
CA LEU A 618 8.97 -48.79 8.42
C LEU A 618 8.27 -47.90 7.41
N ALA A 619 8.72 -46.65 7.35
CA ALA A 619 8.41 -45.75 6.25
C ALA A 619 9.68 -45.19 5.61
N VAL A 620 9.66 -45.02 4.31
CA VAL A 620 10.71 -44.42 3.51
C VAL A 620 10.08 -43.35 2.60
N MET A 621 10.66 -42.20 2.56
CA MET A 621 10.22 -41.07 1.72
C MET A 621 11.34 -40.64 0.76
N THR A 622 10.95 -40.30 -0.45
CA THR A 622 11.79 -39.55 -1.39
C THR A 622 11.43 -38.09 -1.31
N THR A 623 12.38 -37.27 -0.85
CA THR A 623 12.26 -35.80 -0.84
C THR A 623 12.86 -35.26 -2.13
N THR A 624 12.15 -34.38 -2.82
CA THR A 624 12.65 -33.57 -3.92
C THR A 624 12.61 -32.10 -3.54
N VAL A 625 13.77 -31.45 -3.58
CA VAL A 625 13.92 -30.01 -3.30
C VAL A 625 14.05 -29.27 -4.62
N VAL A 626 13.19 -28.30 -4.84
CA VAL A 626 13.31 -27.31 -5.92
C VAL A 626 13.93 -26.07 -5.32
N ASP A 627 15.18 -25.82 -5.60
CA ASP A 627 15.99 -24.69 -5.13
C ASP A 627 16.06 -23.54 -6.16
N ASN A 628 15.78 -23.82 -7.43
CA ASN A 628 15.72 -22.84 -8.51
C ASN A 628 14.36 -22.13 -8.56
N THR A 629 13.96 -21.50 -7.46
CA THR A 629 12.67 -20.80 -7.34
C THR A 629 12.79 -19.31 -7.69
N VAL A 630 13.98 -18.76 -7.72
CA VAL A 630 14.27 -17.37 -8.06
C VAL A 630 13.97 -17.09 -9.54
N ASN A 631 13.42 -15.92 -9.83
CA ASN A 631 13.26 -15.42 -11.19
C ASN A 631 14.33 -14.36 -11.51
N PRO A 632 15.39 -14.69 -12.27
CA PRO A 632 16.45 -13.75 -12.61
C PRO A 632 16.01 -12.67 -13.61
N GLU A 633 14.83 -12.79 -14.23
CA GLU A 633 14.27 -11.82 -15.17
C GLU A 633 13.20 -10.91 -14.53
N LEU A 634 13.08 -10.94 -13.20
CA LEU A 634 12.08 -10.14 -12.50
C LEU A 634 12.35 -8.64 -12.71
N LYS A 635 11.34 -7.94 -13.21
CA LYS A 635 11.38 -6.50 -13.56
C LYS A 635 10.65 -5.67 -12.52
N PRO A 636 10.95 -4.37 -12.40
CA PRO A 636 10.12 -3.47 -11.60
C PRO A 636 8.74 -3.33 -12.24
N ALA A 637 7.72 -3.25 -11.40
CA ALA A 637 6.39 -2.86 -11.85
C ALA A 637 6.43 -1.39 -12.28
N ARG A 638 5.84 -1.07 -13.44
CA ARG A 638 5.91 0.26 -14.07
C ARG A 638 4.52 0.83 -14.27
N SER A 639 4.35 2.10 -13.93
CA SER A 639 3.18 2.89 -14.27
C SER A 639 3.53 4.03 -15.23
N THR A 640 2.72 4.20 -16.27
CA THR A 640 2.76 5.37 -17.14
C THR A 640 1.42 6.09 -17.03
N LYS A 641 1.46 7.37 -16.65
CA LYS A 641 0.28 8.18 -16.34
C LYS A 641 0.16 9.40 -17.22
N TRP A 642 -1.05 9.73 -17.62
CA TRP A 642 -1.46 10.98 -18.27
C TRP A 642 -2.64 11.57 -17.52
N GLU A 643 -2.64 12.89 -17.39
CA GLU A 643 -3.77 13.64 -16.82
C GLU A 643 -4.03 14.91 -17.63
N ILE A 644 -5.31 15.26 -17.75
CA ILE A 644 -5.78 16.56 -18.22
C ILE A 644 -6.90 17.00 -17.28
N GLY A 645 -6.81 18.24 -16.79
CA GLY A 645 -7.78 18.79 -15.85
C GLY A 645 -8.21 20.21 -16.19
N LEU A 646 -9.40 20.56 -15.73
CA LEU A 646 -9.94 21.90 -15.75
C LEU A 646 -10.24 22.33 -14.32
N ASN A 647 -9.67 23.47 -13.89
CA ASN A 647 -9.91 24.06 -12.56
C ASN A 647 -10.63 25.39 -12.73
N ALA A 648 -11.74 25.59 -12.02
CA ALA A 648 -12.52 26.81 -12.09
C ALA A 648 -12.84 27.37 -10.70
N ARG A 649 -12.86 28.70 -10.62
CA ARG A 649 -13.36 29.46 -9.46
C ARG A 649 -14.27 30.57 -9.94
N ILE A 650 -15.49 30.64 -9.35
CA ILE A 650 -16.51 31.63 -9.66
C ILE A 650 -17.10 32.12 -8.34
N GLY A 651 -16.74 33.31 -7.87
CA GLY A 651 -17.17 33.84 -6.58
C GLY A 651 -16.81 32.87 -5.43
N ARG A 652 -17.83 32.32 -4.78
CA ARG A 652 -17.67 31.36 -3.68
C ARG A 652 -17.46 29.93 -4.17
N MET A 653 -17.84 29.64 -5.41
CA MET A 653 -17.74 28.28 -5.98
C MET A 653 -16.33 28.02 -6.50
N LYS A 654 -15.83 26.83 -6.22
CA LYS A 654 -14.57 26.33 -6.80
C LYS A 654 -14.68 24.85 -7.06
N GLY A 655 -14.07 24.41 -8.14
CA GLY A 655 -14.11 22.99 -8.47
C GLY A 655 -13.13 22.62 -9.56
N TYR A 656 -13.05 21.33 -9.81
CA TYR A 656 -12.24 20.75 -10.86
C TYR A 656 -12.90 19.52 -11.46
N VAL A 657 -12.47 19.22 -12.68
CA VAL A 657 -12.71 17.96 -13.38
C VAL A 657 -11.40 17.51 -13.98
N ASN A 658 -10.95 16.30 -13.66
CA ASN A 658 -9.71 15.70 -14.18
C ASN A 658 -10.03 14.41 -14.90
N PHE A 659 -9.57 14.27 -16.14
CA PHE A 659 -9.47 13.00 -16.86
C PHE A 659 -8.09 12.41 -16.66
N PHE A 660 -8.00 11.10 -16.45
CA PHE A 660 -6.73 10.40 -16.33
C PHE A 660 -6.73 9.08 -17.12
N LYS A 661 -5.51 8.67 -17.49
CA LYS A 661 -5.21 7.34 -18.03
C LYS A 661 -3.93 6.82 -17.38
N GLU A 662 -3.97 5.59 -16.89
CA GLU A 662 -2.83 4.91 -16.25
C GLU A 662 -2.64 3.54 -16.88
N LEU A 663 -1.41 3.24 -17.28
CA LEU A 663 -1.01 1.95 -17.80
C LEU A 663 -0.01 1.32 -16.82
N HIS A 664 -0.44 0.28 -16.10
CA HIS A 664 0.40 -0.50 -15.21
C HIS A 664 0.89 -1.74 -15.94
N ARG A 665 2.19 -1.96 -15.92
CA ARG A 665 2.87 -3.07 -16.61
C ARG A 665 3.82 -3.77 -15.66
N ASN A 666 4.11 -5.03 -15.91
CA ASN A 666 5.01 -5.84 -15.10
C ASN A 666 4.57 -5.89 -13.62
N GLU A 667 3.27 -5.88 -13.34
CA GLU A 667 2.75 -6.04 -11.99
C GLU A 667 3.10 -7.45 -11.46
N PHE A 668 3.38 -7.52 -10.16
CA PHE A 668 3.89 -8.74 -9.54
C PHE A 668 2.78 -9.76 -9.32
N GLY A 669 3.14 -11.03 -9.53
CA GLY A 669 2.32 -12.20 -9.29
C GLY A 669 3.19 -13.44 -9.13
N TYR A 670 2.54 -14.58 -9.12
CA TYR A 670 3.18 -15.90 -9.16
C TYR A 670 2.73 -16.61 -10.42
N GLN A 671 3.65 -17.31 -11.06
CA GLN A 671 3.37 -18.17 -12.17
C GLN A 671 3.54 -19.62 -11.73
N SER A 672 2.59 -20.48 -12.04
CA SER A 672 2.71 -21.90 -11.78
C SER A 672 3.76 -22.52 -12.70
N GLU A 673 4.66 -23.24 -12.09
CA GLU A 673 5.64 -24.12 -12.70
C GLU A 673 5.29 -25.55 -12.33
N PHE A 674 5.69 -26.53 -13.12
CA PHE A 674 5.55 -27.93 -12.77
C PHE A 674 6.92 -28.63 -12.68
N ILE A 675 6.98 -29.68 -11.88
CA ILE A 675 8.11 -30.57 -11.78
C ILE A 675 7.62 -32.01 -11.85
N PRO A 676 8.08 -32.80 -12.83
CA PRO A 676 7.87 -34.22 -12.84
C PRO A 676 8.80 -34.87 -11.81
N LEU A 677 8.22 -35.66 -10.93
CA LEU A 677 8.91 -36.34 -9.84
C LEU A 677 8.96 -37.84 -10.15
N THR A 678 10.14 -38.44 -9.99
CA THR A 678 10.31 -39.87 -10.02
C THR A 678 10.84 -40.32 -8.67
N TYR A 679 10.31 -41.42 -8.15
CA TYR A 679 10.73 -41.99 -6.87
C TYR A 679 10.56 -43.51 -6.88
N THR A 680 11.34 -44.21 -6.07
CA THR A 680 11.22 -45.63 -5.91
C THR A 680 9.99 -45.98 -5.09
N LYS A 681 9.19 -46.93 -5.56
CA LYS A 681 8.15 -47.56 -4.77
C LYS A 681 8.60 -48.98 -4.43
N TYR A 682 8.57 -49.31 -3.15
CA TYR A 682 8.88 -50.61 -2.65
C TYR A 682 7.61 -51.42 -2.37
N SER A 683 7.61 -52.69 -2.70
CA SER A 683 6.56 -53.64 -2.36
C SER A 683 7.14 -54.89 -1.70
N ILE A 684 6.44 -55.35 -0.71
CA ILE A 684 6.79 -56.54 0.08
C ILE A 684 5.68 -57.58 -0.01
N GLU A 685 6.01 -58.82 0.29
CA GLU A 685 5.06 -59.91 0.37
C GLU A 685 4.13 -59.76 1.60
N THR A 686 2.92 -60.28 1.47
CA THR A 686 1.98 -60.34 2.61
C THR A 686 2.58 -61.23 3.73
N GLY A 687 2.47 -60.77 4.98
CA GLY A 687 2.99 -61.50 6.12
C GLY A 687 4.46 -61.21 6.41
N ALA A 688 5.04 -60.17 5.80
CA ALA A 688 6.41 -59.73 6.07
C ALA A 688 6.58 -59.27 7.51
N SER A 689 7.78 -59.48 8.08
CA SER A 689 8.22 -59.04 9.39
C SER A 689 9.66 -58.49 9.33
N GLN A 690 10.15 -57.90 10.44
CA GLN A 690 11.51 -57.35 10.56
C GLN A 690 11.87 -56.39 9.43
N LEU A 691 10.96 -55.40 9.21
CA LEU A 691 11.13 -54.40 8.19
C LEU A 691 12.34 -53.51 8.49
N ALA A 692 13.25 -53.35 7.51
CA ALA A 692 14.44 -52.49 7.65
C ALA A 692 14.76 -51.75 6.35
N TYR A 693 15.36 -50.57 6.46
CA TYR A 693 15.88 -49.80 5.34
C TYR A 693 17.39 -49.57 5.54
N ASN A 694 18.18 -50.13 4.65
CA ASN A 694 19.61 -50.01 4.70
C ASN A 694 20.19 -49.83 3.29
N ASN A 695 21.09 -48.86 3.13
CA ASN A 695 21.84 -48.63 1.89
C ASN A 695 20.92 -48.52 0.65
N GLY A 696 19.78 -47.79 0.74
CA GLY A 696 18.87 -47.59 -0.37
C GLY A 696 17.99 -48.82 -0.71
N LYS A 697 17.84 -49.78 0.21
CA LYS A 697 17.04 -50.99 0.01
C LYS A 697 16.12 -51.24 1.22
N VAL A 698 14.89 -51.58 0.92
CA VAL A 698 13.97 -52.12 1.93
C VAL A 698 14.15 -53.64 1.99
N THR A 699 14.40 -54.18 3.16
CA THR A 699 14.53 -55.61 3.43
C THR A 699 13.48 -56.05 4.43
N TYR A 700 13.07 -57.33 4.36
CA TYR A 700 12.05 -57.92 5.23
C TYR A 700 12.27 -59.42 5.36
N VAL A 701 11.74 -60.01 6.41
CA VAL A 701 11.70 -61.48 6.57
C VAL A 701 10.29 -61.94 6.12
N ASN A 702 10.25 -62.91 5.17
CA ASN A 702 9.01 -63.47 4.67
C ASN A 702 8.41 -64.51 5.66
N GLN A 703 7.24 -65.05 5.32
CA GLN A 703 6.58 -66.05 6.18
C GLN A 703 7.38 -67.34 6.36
N GLN A 704 8.34 -67.64 5.48
CA GLN A 704 9.23 -68.79 5.54
C GLN A 704 10.47 -68.52 6.40
N GLY A 705 10.61 -67.31 6.95
CA GLY A 705 11.79 -66.92 7.75
C GLY A 705 12.99 -66.50 6.92
N GLU A 706 12.85 -66.26 5.63
CA GLU A 706 13.93 -65.87 4.74
C GLU A 706 14.04 -64.34 4.63
N LEU A 707 15.27 -63.83 4.69
CA LEU A 707 15.53 -62.41 4.46
C LEU A 707 15.41 -62.11 2.96
N LYS A 708 14.49 -61.23 2.59
CA LYS A 708 14.22 -60.77 1.21
C LYS A 708 14.48 -59.28 1.05
N THR A 709 14.76 -58.87 -0.17
CA THR A 709 14.78 -57.45 -0.56
C THR A 709 13.43 -57.15 -1.26
N ALA A 710 12.83 -56.02 -0.91
CA ALA A 710 11.57 -55.57 -1.50
C ALA A 710 11.69 -55.39 -3.02
N ALA A 711 10.65 -55.79 -3.74
CA ALA A 711 10.56 -55.48 -5.18
C ALA A 711 10.40 -53.97 -5.37
N THR A 712 11.01 -53.45 -6.43
CA THR A 712 10.96 -52.03 -6.75
C THR A 712 10.20 -51.75 -8.04
N SER A 713 9.49 -50.66 -8.02
CA SER A 713 8.90 -50.03 -9.22
C SER A 713 9.13 -48.53 -9.18
N THR A 714 8.99 -47.88 -10.31
CA THR A 714 9.13 -46.41 -10.35
C THR A 714 7.76 -45.76 -10.18
N GLY A 715 7.65 -44.88 -9.19
CA GLY A 715 6.52 -43.95 -9.05
C GLY A 715 6.77 -42.69 -9.84
N TYR A 716 5.73 -42.22 -10.49
CA TYR A 716 5.74 -40.94 -11.22
C TYR A 716 4.65 -40.05 -10.66
N GLU A 717 4.99 -38.76 -10.48
CA GLU A 717 4.04 -37.77 -10.03
C GLU A 717 4.42 -36.42 -10.63
N ILE A 718 3.43 -35.56 -10.88
CA ILE A 718 3.68 -34.20 -11.27
C ILE A 718 3.18 -33.29 -10.18
N GLN A 719 4.05 -32.42 -9.76
CA GLN A 719 3.77 -31.41 -8.73
C GLN A 719 3.91 -30.01 -9.30
N THR A 720 3.20 -29.05 -8.71
CA THR A 720 3.25 -27.65 -9.11
C THR A 720 3.73 -26.77 -7.96
N TRP A 721 4.45 -25.72 -8.32
CA TRP A 721 4.89 -24.70 -7.41
C TRP A 721 4.83 -23.32 -8.07
N GLY A 722 4.91 -22.23 -7.29
CA GLY A 722 4.79 -20.86 -7.78
C GLY A 722 6.13 -20.16 -7.86
N ARG A 723 6.48 -19.61 -9.03
CA ARG A 723 7.64 -18.72 -9.23
C ARG A 723 7.18 -17.27 -9.25
N PRO A 724 7.81 -16.35 -8.50
CA PRO A 724 7.54 -14.92 -8.65
C PRO A 724 7.72 -14.44 -10.07
N ASN A 725 6.76 -13.66 -10.59
CA ASN A 725 6.78 -13.22 -11.98
C ASN A 725 6.08 -11.87 -12.16
N ASN A 726 6.34 -11.21 -13.30
CA ASN A 726 5.63 -10.03 -13.77
C ASN A 726 4.52 -10.44 -14.75
N ASN A 727 3.54 -11.16 -14.25
CA ASN A 727 2.50 -11.77 -15.08
C ASN A 727 1.17 -11.03 -15.10
N GLN A 728 1.12 -9.80 -14.53
CA GLN A 728 -0.11 -9.03 -14.46
C GLN A 728 0.05 -7.63 -15.08
N ARG A 729 -1.06 -7.10 -15.57
CA ARG A 729 -1.18 -5.72 -16.04
C ARG A 729 -2.53 -5.14 -15.67
N SER A 730 -2.56 -3.81 -15.49
CA SER A 730 -3.80 -3.06 -15.29
C SER A 730 -3.82 -1.83 -16.20
N ASP A 731 -4.94 -1.61 -16.89
CA ASP A 731 -5.22 -0.41 -17.67
C ASP A 731 -6.39 0.31 -17.00
N LYS A 732 -6.17 1.56 -16.59
CA LYS A 732 -7.15 2.38 -15.88
C LYS A 732 -7.35 3.69 -16.60
N TYR A 733 -8.60 4.14 -16.69
CA TYR A 733 -8.94 5.49 -17.09
C TYR A 733 -10.22 5.92 -16.37
N GLY A 734 -10.39 7.22 -16.26
CA GLY A 734 -11.56 7.74 -15.58
C GLY A 734 -11.61 9.25 -15.49
N ILE A 735 -12.65 9.73 -14.84
CA ILE A 735 -12.89 11.14 -14.56
C ILE A 735 -13.08 11.30 -13.05
N GLU A 736 -12.34 12.21 -12.46
CA GLU A 736 -12.51 12.62 -11.07
C GLU A 736 -12.97 14.07 -11.03
N TYR A 737 -13.91 14.40 -10.16
CA TYR A 737 -14.38 15.76 -9.99
C TYR A 737 -14.69 16.09 -8.53
N SER A 738 -14.61 17.38 -8.21
CA SER A 738 -15.07 17.93 -6.95
C SER A 738 -15.47 19.39 -7.15
N TRP A 739 -16.66 19.76 -6.63
CA TRP A 739 -17.22 21.11 -6.64
C TRP A 739 -17.64 21.51 -5.25
N ASP A 740 -17.02 22.55 -4.72
CA ASP A 740 -17.41 23.24 -3.50
C ASP A 740 -18.25 24.47 -3.88
N PHE A 741 -19.54 24.43 -3.57
CA PHE A 741 -20.50 25.50 -3.87
C PHE A 741 -20.46 26.65 -2.86
N GLY A 742 -19.61 26.53 -1.81
CA GLY A 742 -19.53 27.47 -0.71
C GLY A 742 -20.70 27.36 0.26
N GLN A 743 -20.83 28.32 1.16
CA GLN A 743 -21.88 28.35 2.18
C GLN A 743 -23.05 29.25 1.77
N TRP A 744 -24.25 28.73 1.91
CA TRP A 744 -25.49 29.49 1.81
C TRP A 744 -25.78 30.11 3.18
N ASP A 745 -25.61 31.41 3.29
CA ASP A 745 -25.67 32.14 4.58
C ASP A 745 -27.05 32.07 5.26
N ALA A 746 -28.14 31.95 4.50
CA ALA A 746 -29.51 31.89 5.03
C ALA A 746 -29.76 30.62 5.86
N ILE A 747 -29.23 29.48 5.42
CA ILE A 747 -29.39 28.18 6.08
C ILE A 747 -28.10 27.69 6.74
N LYS A 748 -27.03 28.50 6.71
CA LYS A 748 -25.71 28.18 7.27
C LYS A 748 -25.16 26.83 6.79
N THR A 749 -25.50 26.44 5.57
CA THR A 749 -25.15 25.13 5.00
C THR A 749 -24.21 25.30 3.82
N SER A 750 -23.14 24.53 3.78
CA SER A 750 -22.25 24.38 2.64
C SER A 750 -22.53 23.05 1.94
N LEU A 751 -22.36 23.03 0.62
CA LEU A 751 -22.45 21.82 -0.20
C LEU A 751 -21.13 21.59 -0.93
N VAL A 752 -20.60 20.37 -0.80
CA VAL A 752 -19.54 19.87 -1.65
C VAL A 752 -20.01 18.61 -2.35
N VAL A 753 -19.82 18.57 -3.65
CA VAL A 753 -20.12 17.40 -4.49
C VAL A 753 -18.82 16.89 -5.06
N ASP A 754 -18.47 15.65 -4.75
CA ASP A 754 -17.29 14.98 -5.31
C ASP A 754 -17.67 13.60 -5.83
N GLY A 755 -16.88 13.09 -6.74
CA GLY A 755 -17.11 11.75 -7.29
C GLY A 755 -16.10 11.36 -8.34
N ALA A 756 -16.31 10.16 -8.89
CA ALA A 756 -15.50 9.66 -9.98
C ALA A 756 -16.25 8.65 -10.86
N TRP A 757 -15.79 8.55 -12.09
CA TRP A 757 -15.96 7.40 -12.96
C TRP A 757 -14.63 6.70 -13.12
N PHE A 758 -14.60 5.41 -12.83
CA PHE A 758 -13.44 4.55 -13.02
C PHE A 758 -13.78 3.41 -13.97
N HIS A 759 -12.91 3.17 -14.94
CA HIS A 759 -12.85 1.97 -15.75
C HIS A 759 -11.49 1.30 -15.54
N ILE A 760 -11.51 0.05 -15.09
CA ILE A 760 -10.32 -0.71 -14.73
C ILE A 760 -10.37 -2.06 -15.44
N LYS A 761 -9.40 -2.30 -16.33
CA LYS A 761 -9.18 -3.59 -17.00
C LYS A 761 -7.90 -4.21 -16.45
N ARG A 762 -8.01 -5.37 -15.82
CA ARG A 762 -6.88 -6.17 -15.33
C ARG A 762 -6.81 -7.46 -16.08
N LYS A 763 -5.59 -7.91 -16.42
CA LYS A 763 -5.44 -9.23 -17.03
C LYS A 763 -4.07 -9.85 -16.77
N ASN A 764 -4.04 -11.18 -16.80
CA ASN A 764 -2.82 -11.98 -16.84
C ASN A 764 -2.15 -11.86 -18.21
N THR A 765 -0.83 -11.73 -18.22
CA THR A 765 -0.02 -11.51 -19.43
C THR A 765 0.86 -12.69 -19.81
N LYS A 766 0.81 -13.77 -19.06
CA LYS A 766 1.59 -15.00 -19.28
C LYS A 766 0.67 -16.18 -19.41
N ASP A 767 1.04 -17.10 -20.28
CA ASP A 767 0.41 -18.40 -20.36
C ASP A 767 0.60 -19.14 -19.04
N TYR A 768 -0.35 -19.96 -18.67
CA TYR A 768 -0.32 -20.61 -17.38
C TYR A 768 -0.71 -22.08 -17.44
N LEU A 769 -0.10 -22.86 -16.56
CA LEU A 769 -0.46 -24.25 -16.39
C LEU A 769 -1.82 -24.36 -15.71
N SER A 770 -2.67 -25.20 -16.26
CA SER A 770 -3.92 -25.55 -15.63
C SER A 770 -3.82 -26.97 -15.09
N TYR A 771 -4.25 -27.13 -13.82
CA TYR A 771 -4.33 -28.45 -13.22
C TYR A 771 -5.52 -29.19 -13.80
N VAL A 772 -5.27 -30.34 -14.41
CA VAL A 772 -6.33 -31.26 -14.83
C VAL A 772 -6.61 -32.23 -13.69
N GLN A 773 -7.87 -32.43 -13.36
CA GLN A 773 -8.34 -33.20 -12.23
C GLN A 773 -7.73 -34.61 -12.18
N TYR A 774 -7.55 -35.13 -10.96
CA TYR A 774 -6.98 -36.45 -10.65
C TYR A 774 -7.30 -37.54 -11.68
N GLY A 775 -6.30 -38.17 -12.25
CA GLY A 775 -6.44 -39.29 -13.20
C GLY A 775 -6.21 -38.96 -14.67
N TYR A 776 -5.83 -37.73 -15.01
CA TYR A 776 -5.49 -37.33 -16.37
C TYR A 776 -3.97 -37.17 -16.52
N ASP A 777 -3.46 -37.84 -17.51
CA ASP A 777 -2.04 -37.90 -17.84
C ASP A 777 -1.62 -36.75 -18.77
N CYS A 778 -2.23 -35.56 -18.61
CA CYS A 778 -1.97 -34.38 -19.44
C CYS A 778 -1.96 -33.12 -18.63
N ILE A 779 -1.04 -32.18 -18.90
CA ILE A 779 -0.97 -30.87 -18.30
C ILE A 779 -1.17 -29.81 -19.36
N PRO A 780 -2.35 -29.19 -19.46
CA PRO A 780 -2.60 -28.14 -20.43
C PRO A 780 -1.94 -26.82 -20.05
N VAL A 781 -1.44 -26.13 -21.06
CA VAL A 781 -0.97 -24.75 -20.98
C VAL A 781 -2.02 -23.85 -21.62
N MET A 782 -2.65 -23.06 -20.79
CA MET A 782 -3.72 -22.14 -21.19
C MET A 782 -3.14 -20.80 -21.65
N PRO A 783 -3.73 -20.17 -22.67
CA PRO A 783 -3.29 -18.87 -23.14
C PRO A 783 -3.40 -17.80 -22.05
N ALA A 784 -2.52 -16.81 -22.12
CA ALA A 784 -2.65 -15.56 -21.35
C ALA A 784 -3.98 -14.85 -21.67
N GLY A 785 -4.39 -13.91 -20.84
CA GLY A 785 -5.52 -13.04 -21.16
C GLY A 785 -6.73 -13.15 -20.25
N THR A 786 -6.70 -14.05 -19.25
CA THR A 786 -7.73 -14.05 -18.20
C THR A 786 -7.68 -12.78 -17.39
N GLY A 787 -8.84 -12.23 -17.03
CA GLY A 787 -8.89 -11.01 -16.24
C GLY A 787 -10.28 -10.53 -15.91
N THR A 788 -10.36 -9.25 -15.54
CA THR A 788 -11.61 -8.58 -15.19
C THR A 788 -11.69 -7.17 -15.77
N VAL A 789 -12.89 -6.73 -16.09
CA VAL A 789 -13.21 -5.33 -16.36
C VAL A 789 -14.19 -4.86 -15.31
N SER A 790 -13.88 -3.78 -14.63
CA SER A 790 -14.73 -3.16 -13.62
C SER A 790 -14.97 -1.70 -13.93
N ASP A 791 -16.22 -1.28 -13.81
CA ASP A 791 -16.67 0.10 -14.02
C ASP A 791 -17.46 0.56 -12.80
N ARG A 792 -17.24 1.82 -12.36
CA ARG A 792 -18.07 2.44 -11.34
C ARG A 792 -18.17 3.94 -11.54
N ILE A 793 -19.39 4.47 -11.38
CA ILE A 793 -19.68 5.90 -11.29
C ILE A 793 -20.32 6.16 -9.95
N ASN A 794 -19.72 7.01 -9.13
CA ASN A 794 -20.28 7.41 -7.87
C ASN A 794 -20.13 8.91 -7.61
N SER A 795 -21.04 9.46 -6.81
CA SER A 795 -21.03 10.85 -6.34
C SER A 795 -21.33 10.89 -4.84
N ASN A 796 -20.65 11.80 -4.14
CA ASN A 796 -20.88 12.09 -2.74
C ASN A 796 -21.38 13.54 -2.63
N PHE A 797 -22.58 13.74 -2.10
CA PHE A 797 -23.16 15.04 -1.80
C PHE A 797 -23.01 15.26 -0.29
N ARG A 798 -22.13 16.19 0.10
CA ARG A 798 -21.84 16.48 1.51
C ARG A 798 -22.40 17.83 1.90
N PHE A 799 -23.42 17.81 2.75
CA PHE A 799 -24.05 18.99 3.33
C PHE A 799 -23.48 19.22 4.73
N VAL A 800 -22.89 20.38 4.98
CA VAL A 800 -22.37 20.76 6.30
C VAL A 800 -23.15 21.98 6.78
N THR A 801 -24.01 21.76 7.76
CA THR A 801 -24.84 22.77 8.37
C THR A 801 -24.27 23.17 9.73
N HIS A 802 -23.98 24.43 9.87
CA HIS A 802 -23.46 25.02 11.08
C HIS A 802 -24.48 25.92 11.78
N ILE A 803 -24.79 25.63 13.05
CA ILE A 803 -25.74 26.40 13.87
C ILE A 803 -24.99 27.02 15.05
N PRO A 804 -24.46 28.26 14.90
CA PRO A 804 -23.60 28.89 15.91
C PRO A 804 -24.29 29.08 17.27
N VAL A 805 -25.60 29.47 17.23
CA VAL A 805 -26.40 29.76 18.43
C VAL A 805 -26.39 28.62 19.46
N VAL A 806 -26.38 27.38 18.96
CA VAL A 806 -26.35 26.17 19.79
C VAL A 806 -25.01 25.45 19.73
N SER A 807 -23.97 26.02 19.08
CA SER A 807 -22.64 25.44 18.90
C SER A 807 -22.69 24.00 18.37
N MET A 808 -23.45 23.78 17.28
CA MET A 808 -23.65 22.47 16.67
C MET A 808 -23.27 22.49 15.20
N VAL A 809 -22.66 21.36 14.75
CA VAL A 809 -22.38 21.08 13.34
C VAL A 809 -23.05 19.79 12.97
N PHE A 810 -23.80 19.82 11.87
CA PHE A 810 -24.39 18.63 11.23
C PHE A 810 -23.72 18.38 9.89
N THR A 811 -23.34 17.15 9.63
CA THR A 811 -22.86 16.71 8.33
C THR A 811 -23.72 15.57 7.84
N THR A 812 -24.38 15.78 6.71
CA THR A 812 -25.12 14.73 6.01
C THR A 812 -24.39 14.41 4.71
N THR A 813 -24.03 13.16 4.52
CA THR A 813 -23.43 12.68 3.27
C THR A 813 -24.40 11.75 2.59
N VAL A 814 -24.83 12.13 1.38
CA VAL A 814 -25.60 11.26 0.48
C VAL A 814 -24.63 10.74 -0.57
N GLN A 815 -24.29 9.47 -0.48
CA GLN A 815 -23.46 8.78 -1.46
C GLN A 815 -24.34 8.04 -2.44
N VAL A 816 -24.18 8.33 -3.72
CA VAL A 816 -24.92 7.69 -4.81
C VAL A 816 -23.97 6.91 -5.68
N VAL A 817 -24.23 5.63 -5.88
CA VAL A 817 -23.58 4.80 -6.90
C VAL A 817 -24.56 4.72 -8.07
N TRP A 818 -24.22 5.44 -9.17
CA TRP A 818 -25.04 5.54 -10.36
C TRP A 818 -24.93 4.32 -11.25
N TYR A 819 -23.73 3.76 -11.28
CA TYR A 819 -23.39 2.63 -12.12
C TYR A 819 -22.27 1.83 -11.48
N GLU A 820 -22.42 0.52 -11.45
CA GLU A 820 -21.38 -0.41 -11.10
C GLU A 820 -21.56 -1.69 -11.91
N ASN A 821 -20.47 -2.17 -12.48
CA ASN A 821 -20.43 -3.40 -13.26
C ASN A 821 -19.06 -4.06 -13.12
N THR A 822 -19.04 -5.37 -13.04
CA THR A 822 -17.80 -6.17 -13.12
C THR A 822 -18.10 -7.40 -13.95
N ARG A 823 -17.22 -7.71 -14.90
CA ARG A 823 -17.25 -8.94 -15.69
C ARG A 823 -15.87 -9.55 -15.84
N SER A 824 -15.81 -10.85 -15.98
CA SER A 824 -14.58 -11.52 -16.39
C SER A 824 -14.32 -11.30 -17.88
N ILE A 825 -13.06 -11.40 -18.26
CA ILE A 825 -12.61 -11.37 -19.65
C ILE A 825 -11.63 -12.52 -19.89
N TYR A 826 -11.54 -12.94 -21.13
CA TYR A 826 -10.51 -13.83 -21.63
C TYR A 826 -10.19 -13.39 -23.07
N GLU A 827 -9.17 -12.53 -23.20
CA GLU A 827 -8.87 -11.79 -24.43
C GLU A 827 -7.37 -11.83 -24.71
N ASP A 828 -7.00 -11.93 -25.97
CA ASP A 828 -5.61 -11.80 -26.42
C ASP A 828 -5.07 -10.36 -26.21
N ASN A 829 -3.86 -10.08 -26.71
CA ASN A 829 -3.26 -8.76 -26.57
C ASN A 829 -3.95 -7.68 -27.42
N ASP A 830 -4.62 -8.08 -28.49
CA ASP A 830 -5.34 -7.18 -29.39
C ASP A 830 -6.80 -6.95 -28.95
N GLY A 831 -7.26 -7.69 -27.94
CA GLY A 831 -8.60 -7.57 -27.37
C GLY A 831 -9.62 -8.52 -27.98
N ASN A 832 -9.18 -9.49 -28.79
CA ASN A 832 -10.07 -10.50 -29.34
C ASN A 832 -10.37 -11.56 -28.28
N ASN A 833 -11.61 -12.03 -28.23
CA ASN A 833 -12.00 -13.08 -27.31
C ASN A 833 -11.30 -14.42 -27.67
N LEU A 834 -10.71 -15.05 -26.66
CA LEU A 834 -10.06 -16.36 -26.75
C LEU A 834 -11.00 -17.52 -26.43
N TYR A 835 -12.29 -17.25 -26.32
CA TYR A 835 -13.31 -18.28 -26.09
C TYR A 835 -14.26 -18.41 -27.27
N THR A 836 -14.73 -19.63 -27.50
CA THR A 836 -15.75 -19.98 -28.47
C THR A 836 -16.99 -20.50 -27.76
N LEU A 837 -18.13 -20.49 -28.43
CA LEU A 837 -19.37 -21.09 -27.91
C LEU A 837 -19.31 -22.60 -28.17
N SER A 838 -19.73 -23.41 -27.17
CA SER A 838 -19.91 -24.86 -27.36
C SER A 838 -20.99 -25.16 -28.42
N ASP A 839 -20.95 -26.31 -29.06
CA ASP A 839 -21.90 -26.72 -30.12
C ASP A 839 -23.35 -26.73 -29.62
N ASP A 840 -23.57 -27.05 -28.35
CA ASP A 840 -24.91 -27.04 -27.75
C ASP A 840 -25.32 -25.64 -27.26
N GLY A 841 -24.47 -24.62 -27.44
CA GLY A 841 -24.73 -23.22 -27.03
C GLY A 841 -24.82 -22.98 -25.52
N THR A 842 -24.42 -23.92 -24.68
CA THR A 842 -24.61 -23.84 -23.23
C THR A 842 -23.42 -23.29 -22.45
N ARG A 843 -22.21 -23.30 -23.05
CA ARG A 843 -20.95 -22.93 -22.44
C ARG A 843 -20.02 -22.16 -23.35
N TYR A 844 -19.14 -21.36 -22.77
CA TYR A 844 -17.95 -20.85 -23.45
C TYR A 844 -16.78 -21.78 -23.20
N MET A 845 -16.01 -22.04 -24.25
CA MET A 845 -14.90 -22.98 -24.29
C MET A 845 -13.60 -22.22 -24.56
N VAL A 846 -12.56 -22.51 -23.78
CA VAL A 846 -11.19 -22.03 -24.03
C VAL A 846 -10.29 -23.25 -24.17
N ALA A 847 -9.69 -23.38 -25.33
CA ALA A 847 -8.74 -24.44 -25.59
C ALA A 847 -7.34 -24.10 -25.05
N PRO A 848 -6.53 -25.10 -24.65
CA PRO A 848 -5.12 -24.89 -24.37
C PRO A 848 -4.35 -24.52 -25.64
N LEU A 849 -3.17 -23.92 -25.49
CA LEU A 849 -2.25 -23.69 -26.60
C LEU A 849 -1.53 -24.99 -26.99
N TYR A 850 -1.11 -25.71 -25.99
CA TYR A 850 -0.47 -27.01 -26.08
C TYR A 850 -0.62 -27.73 -24.74
N PHE A 851 -0.23 -28.97 -24.67
CA PHE A 851 -0.20 -29.73 -23.41
C PHE A 851 1.01 -30.64 -23.34
N TYR A 852 1.39 -31.02 -22.14
CA TYR A 852 2.38 -32.05 -21.89
C TYR A 852 1.64 -33.36 -21.65
N ASP A 853 1.94 -34.37 -22.50
CA ASP A 853 1.46 -35.77 -22.33
C ASP A 853 2.44 -36.51 -21.42
N ILE A 854 1.95 -36.99 -20.30
CA ILE A 854 2.75 -37.63 -19.24
C ILE A 854 2.34 -39.08 -19.05
N LYS A 855 1.48 -39.61 -19.91
CA LYS A 855 1.08 -41.00 -19.88
C LYS A 855 2.26 -41.88 -20.30
N ASP A 856 2.47 -42.95 -19.55
CA ASP A 856 3.48 -44.00 -19.84
C ASP A 856 4.94 -43.49 -19.94
N ILE A 857 5.20 -42.29 -19.36
CA ILE A 857 6.55 -41.73 -19.35
C ILE A 857 7.46 -42.56 -18.43
N LYS A 858 8.58 -42.98 -18.96
CA LYS A 858 9.61 -43.73 -18.25
C LYS A 858 10.78 -42.81 -17.80
N ASP A 859 11.03 -41.72 -18.51
CA ASP A 859 12.04 -40.71 -18.19
C ASP A 859 11.43 -39.31 -18.34
N ILE A 860 11.79 -38.40 -17.44
CA ILE A 860 11.41 -36.99 -17.50
C ILE A 860 11.77 -36.33 -18.83
N LYS A 861 12.86 -36.80 -19.47
CA LYS A 861 13.32 -36.33 -20.80
C LYS A 861 12.36 -36.67 -21.92
N ASP A 862 11.45 -37.61 -21.69
CA ASP A 862 10.47 -38.04 -22.69
C ASP A 862 9.21 -37.17 -22.71
N ILE A 863 9.07 -36.25 -21.78
CA ILE A 863 7.93 -35.32 -21.75
C ILE A 863 8.01 -34.37 -22.94
N LYS A 864 7.06 -34.53 -23.88
CA LYS A 864 6.93 -33.67 -25.06
C LYS A 864 5.73 -32.74 -24.93
N SER A 865 5.89 -31.53 -25.43
CA SER A 865 4.75 -30.64 -25.65
C SER A 865 4.06 -31.05 -26.96
N ILE A 866 2.74 -31.11 -26.93
CA ILE A 866 1.89 -31.42 -28.10
C ILE A 866 1.02 -30.21 -28.32
N ASP A 867 1.15 -29.55 -29.48
CA ASP A 867 0.31 -28.43 -29.85
C ASP A 867 -1.15 -28.84 -29.89
N TRP A 868 -2.05 -27.94 -29.45
CA TRP A 868 -3.46 -28.22 -29.44
C TRP A 868 -4.03 -28.33 -30.87
N ASP A 869 -4.68 -29.43 -31.16
CA ASP A 869 -5.48 -29.65 -32.38
C ASP A 869 -6.97 -29.56 -32.00
N PRO A 870 -7.80 -28.80 -32.71
CA PRO A 870 -9.24 -28.73 -32.47
C PRO A 870 -9.94 -30.11 -32.40
N ASP A 871 -9.45 -31.11 -33.11
CA ASP A 871 -9.99 -32.47 -33.10
C ASP A 871 -9.82 -33.16 -31.73
N PHE A 872 -8.88 -32.71 -30.93
CA PHE A 872 -8.70 -33.19 -29.55
C PHE A 872 -9.89 -32.86 -28.62
N ALA A 873 -10.66 -31.83 -28.94
CA ALA A 873 -11.86 -31.48 -28.17
C ALA A 873 -12.93 -32.58 -28.22
N SER A 874 -12.96 -33.42 -29.24
CA SER A 874 -13.86 -34.58 -29.37
C SER A 874 -13.32 -35.86 -28.73
N ASN A 875 -12.02 -35.92 -28.43
CA ASN A 875 -11.38 -37.07 -27.79
C ASN A 875 -11.67 -37.13 -26.29
N PRO A 876 -12.24 -38.22 -25.75
CA PRO A 876 -12.56 -38.33 -24.32
C PRO A 876 -11.37 -38.06 -23.38
N ARG A 877 -10.14 -38.36 -23.79
CA ARG A 877 -8.91 -38.12 -23.01
C ARG A 877 -8.55 -36.64 -22.97
N TYR A 878 -8.69 -35.90 -24.06
CA TYR A 878 -8.19 -34.54 -24.18
C TYR A 878 -9.25 -33.46 -23.98
N LYS A 879 -10.51 -33.75 -24.20
CA LYS A 879 -11.62 -32.78 -24.09
C LYS A 879 -11.70 -32.07 -22.75
N GLN A 880 -11.18 -32.71 -21.69
CA GLN A 880 -11.21 -32.16 -20.33
C GLN A 880 -10.18 -31.08 -20.11
N MET A 881 -9.19 -30.95 -20.98
CA MET A 881 -8.22 -29.85 -20.98
C MET A 881 -8.84 -28.55 -21.45
N VAL A 882 -9.98 -28.59 -22.13
CA VAL A 882 -10.71 -27.40 -22.57
C VAL A 882 -11.45 -26.82 -21.37
N HIS A 883 -11.10 -25.61 -20.99
CA HIS A 883 -11.77 -24.89 -19.90
C HIS A 883 -13.18 -24.48 -20.33
N GLN A 884 -14.14 -24.80 -19.50
CA GLN A 884 -15.54 -24.48 -19.72
C GLN A 884 -16.01 -23.39 -18.78
N TYR A 885 -16.62 -22.37 -19.32
CA TYR A 885 -17.18 -21.25 -18.57
C TYR A 885 -18.70 -21.18 -18.79
N MET A 886 -19.43 -20.87 -17.74
CA MET A 886 -20.86 -20.60 -17.84
C MET A 886 -21.08 -19.36 -18.70
N LEU A 887 -22.17 -19.30 -19.46
CA LEU A 887 -22.49 -18.18 -20.37
C LEU A 887 -22.50 -16.81 -19.68
N TYR A 888 -22.74 -16.76 -18.39
CA TYR A 888 -22.74 -15.52 -17.64
C TYR A 888 -21.34 -14.99 -17.28
N ALA A 889 -20.30 -15.82 -17.35
CA ALA A 889 -18.96 -15.47 -16.88
C ALA A 889 -18.42 -14.18 -17.54
N PHE A 890 -18.69 -14.00 -18.83
CA PHE A 890 -18.22 -12.85 -19.61
C PHE A 890 -19.30 -11.78 -19.86
N LYS A 891 -20.49 -11.94 -19.25
CA LYS A 891 -21.60 -10.98 -19.39
C LYS A 891 -21.52 -9.88 -18.34
N ASN A 892 -22.02 -8.70 -18.72
CA ASN A 892 -22.12 -7.56 -17.82
C ASN A 892 -23.22 -7.80 -16.77
N ASP A 893 -22.83 -7.84 -15.50
CA ASP A 893 -23.76 -7.89 -14.37
C ASP A 893 -23.86 -6.48 -13.74
N ARG A 894 -24.66 -5.62 -14.37
CA ARG A 894 -24.89 -4.24 -13.94
C ARG A 894 -25.71 -4.19 -12.66
N VAL A 895 -25.18 -3.53 -11.65
CA VAL A 895 -25.89 -3.17 -10.42
C VAL A 895 -26.82 -1.99 -10.67
N ASN A 896 -28.07 -2.05 -10.16
CA ASN A 896 -28.98 -0.92 -10.22
C ASN A 896 -28.47 0.22 -9.35
N PRO A 897 -28.76 1.51 -9.71
CA PRO A 897 -28.38 2.64 -8.87
C PRO A 897 -28.88 2.50 -7.44
N TRP A 898 -28.05 2.94 -6.49
CA TRP A 898 -28.37 2.92 -5.07
C TRP A 898 -27.74 4.11 -4.35
N ALA A 899 -28.33 4.49 -3.23
CA ALA A 899 -27.85 5.63 -2.44
C ALA A 899 -27.76 5.26 -0.96
N LEU A 900 -26.73 5.75 -0.29
CA LEU A 900 -26.44 5.59 1.13
C LEU A 900 -26.46 6.95 1.81
N ILE A 901 -27.12 7.04 2.97
CA ILE A 901 -27.16 8.27 3.78
C ILE A 901 -26.39 8.04 5.07
N ASN A 902 -25.37 8.89 5.27
CA ASN A 902 -24.56 8.93 6.48
C ASN A 902 -24.78 10.27 7.16
N PHE A 903 -24.86 10.23 8.48
CA PHE A 903 -25.13 11.38 9.31
C PHE A 903 -24.08 11.53 10.41
N ARG A 904 -23.69 12.75 10.69
CA ARG A 904 -22.79 13.09 11.79
C ARG A 904 -23.24 14.39 12.43
N PHE A 905 -23.13 14.46 13.75
CA PHE A 905 -23.27 15.73 14.42
C PHE A 905 -22.20 15.90 15.51
N THR A 906 -21.84 17.13 15.73
CA THR A 906 -20.88 17.53 16.78
C THR A 906 -21.46 18.68 17.57
N LYS A 907 -21.47 18.57 18.89
CA LYS A 907 -21.91 19.58 19.85
C LYS A 907 -20.72 20.01 20.70
N GLU A 908 -20.43 21.32 20.71
CA GLU A 908 -19.51 21.90 21.68
C GLU A 908 -20.21 22.21 22.99
N LEU A 909 -19.61 21.81 24.09
CA LEU A 909 -20.04 22.07 25.45
C LEU A 909 -19.04 23.05 26.10
N GLY A 910 -19.23 24.32 25.80
CA GLY A 910 -18.29 25.38 26.17
C GLY A 910 -16.92 25.20 25.49
N ASN A 911 -15.85 25.61 26.17
CA ASN A 911 -14.47 25.53 25.62
C ASN A 911 -13.74 24.26 26.02
N HIS A 912 -14.34 23.42 26.85
CA HIS A 912 -13.66 22.29 27.51
C HIS A 912 -14.10 20.92 27.02
N ALA A 913 -15.27 20.79 26.43
CA ALA A 913 -15.77 19.49 25.99
C ALA A 913 -16.45 19.58 24.63
N GLU A 914 -16.40 18.47 23.89
CA GLU A 914 -17.02 18.29 22.59
C GLU A 914 -17.59 16.86 22.54
N VAL A 915 -18.85 16.71 22.17
CA VAL A 915 -19.50 15.40 21.96
C VAL A 915 -19.87 15.28 20.48
N SER A 916 -19.47 14.20 19.88
CA SER A 916 -19.77 13.89 18.50
C SER A 916 -20.44 12.54 18.37
N PHE A 917 -21.34 12.43 17.41
CA PHE A 917 -22.04 11.19 17.05
C PHE A 917 -21.98 10.98 15.56
N MET A 918 -21.81 9.74 15.11
CA MET A 918 -21.90 9.38 13.71
C MET A 918 -22.77 8.16 13.49
N ALA A 919 -23.45 8.13 12.34
CA ALA A 919 -24.22 6.99 11.87
C ALA A 919 -23.96 6.78 10.37
N ASN A 920 -23.42 5.64 10.01
CA ASN A 920 -23.33 5.19 8.62
C ASN A 920 -24.51 4.27 8.32
N ASN A 921 -25.04 4.33 7.11
CA ASN A 921 -26.29 3.67 6.75
C ASN A 921 -27.41 3.97 7.76
N PHE A 922 -27.63 5.27 8.01
CA PHE A 922 -28.54 5.77 9.05
C PHE A 922 -29.96 5.23 8.89
N LEU A 923 -30.42 5.00 7.66
CA LEU A 923 -31.77 4.46 7.37
C LEU A 923 -31.82 2.93 7.47
N ALA A 924 -30.75 2.26 7.92
CA ALA A 924 -30.66 0.82 8.02
C ALA A 924 -31.05 0.07 6.73
N MET A 925 -30.65 0.66 5.59
CA MET A 925 -30.95 0.08 4.29
C MET A 925 -30.19 -1.22 4.10
N SER A 926 -30.87 -2.29 3.75
CA SER A 926 -30.27 -3.56 3.36
C SER A 926 -30.84 -3.97 2.00
N LYS A 927 -29.98 -3.98 1.00
CA LYS A 927 -30.36 -4.41 -0.35
C LYS A 927 -29.27 -5.31 -0.90
N TYR A 928 -29.70 -6.39 -1.50
CA TYR A 928 -28.84 -7.33 -2.18
C TYR A 928 -28.99 -7.13 -3.69
N HIS A 929 -27.88 -7.15 -4.37
CA HIS A 929 -27.84 -7.34 -5.81
C HIS A 929 -27.80 -8.84 -6.08
N LYS A 930 -28.82 -9.35 -6.76
CA LYS A 930 -28.82 -10.70 -7.30
C LYS A 930 -28.21 -10.64 -8.70
N ASN A 931 -27.17 -11.44 -8.91
CA ASN A 931 -26.57 -11.56 -10.23
C ASN A 931 -27.65 -11.99 -11.25
N LYS A 932 -27.68 -11.34 -12.41
CA LYS A 932 -28.70 -11.56 -13.45
C LYS A 932 -28.65 -12.95 -14.08
N TYR A 933 -27.51 -13.61 -13.99
CA TYR A 933 -27.20 -14.82 -14.72
C TYR A 933 -26.85 -16.00 -13.82
N SER A 934 -26.74 -15.77 -12.51
CA SER A 934 -26.43 -16.79 -11.49
C SER A 934 -27.29 -16.63 -10.24
N THR A 935 -27.13 -17.53 -9.29
CA THR A 935 -27.81 -17.47 -7.98
C THR A 935 -27.06 -16.63 -6.96
N SER A 936 -25.86 -16.11 -7.29
CA SER A 936 -25.05 -15.34 -6.36
C SER A 936 -25.72 -14.03 -5.98
N MET A 937 -25.62 -13.69 -4.71
CA MET A 937 -26.12 -12.43 -4.15
C MET A 937 -24.97 -11.68 -3.49
N ARG A 938 -24.96 -10.36 -3.66
CA ARG A 938 -24.00 -9.46 -3.01
C ARG A 938 -24.75 -8.38 -2.25
N GLN A 939 -24.39 -8.18 -0.99
CA GLN A 939 -24.88 -7.04 -0.21
C GLN A 939 -24.30 -5.74 -0.78
N LEU A 940 -25.15 -4.73 -1.00
CA LEU A 940 -24.74 -3.43 -1.55
C LEU A 940 -24.40 -2.42 -0.46
N TYR A 941 -25.11 -2.47 0.66
CA TYR A 941 -24.96 -1.52 1.75
C TYR A 941 -24.06 -2.10 2.84
N PRO A 942 -23.16 -1.28 3.43
CA PRO A 942 -22.51 -1.67 4.67
C PRO A 942 -23.57 -1.81 5.77
N ASP A 943 -23.29 -2.61 6.78
CA ASP A 943 -24.16 -2.72 7.95
C ASP A 943 -24.33 -1.35 8.62
N SER A 944 -25.50 -1.13 9.26
CA SER A 944 -25.72 0.10 10.03
C SER A 944 -24.70 0.20 11.14
N TYR A 945 -24.05 1.35 11.25
CA TYR A 945 -22.98 1.60 12.19
C TYR A 945 -23.21 2.92 12.93
N PHE A 946 -23.01 2.90 14.23
CA PHE A 946 -23.14 4.06 15.10
C PHE A 946 -21.89 4.21 15.94
N GLY A 947 -21.40 5.44 16.06
CA GLY A 947 -20.24 5.75 16.89
C GLY A 947 -20.43 7.05 17.66
N ALA A 948 -19.84 7.12 18.85
CA ALA A 948 -19.82 8.31 19.69
C ALA A 948 -18.38 8.66 20.08
N GLU A 949 -18.10 9.95 20.18
CA GLU A 949 -16.82 10.49 20.66
C GLU A 949 -17.06 11.58 21.69
N LEU A 950 -16.36 11.49 22.82
CA LEU A 950 -16.20 12.56 23.80
C LEU A 950 -14.76 13.08 23.73
N LYS A 951 -14.60 14.37 23.49
CA LYS A 951 -13.33 15.06 23.54
C LYS A 951 -13.31 16.07 24.67
N LEU A 952 -12.26 16.02 25.48
CA LEU A 952 -12.01 16.95 26.58
C LEU A 952 -10.76 17.77 26.29
N LYS A 953 -10.77 19.06 26.70
CA LYS A 953 -9.66 20.03 26.57
C LYS A 953 -9.41 20.69 27.91
N PHE A 954 -8.13 20.66 28.37
CA PHE A 954 -7.72 21.16 29.69
C PHE A 954 -6.71 22.28 29.57
#